data_dff7480234eb09f033c477e024622a79
#
_entry.id   dff7480234eb09f033c477e024622a79
#
_cell.length_a   1.000
_cell.length_b   1.000
_cell.length_c   1.000
_cell.angle_alpha   90.00
_cell.angle_beta   90.00
_cell.angle_gamma   90.00
#
_symmetry.space_group_name_H-M   'P 1'
#
loop_
_entity.id
_entity.type
_entity.pdbx_description
1 polymer ?
#
loop_
_entity_poly.entity_id
_entity_poly.type
_entity_poly.pdbx_seq_one_letter_code
_entity_poly.pdbx_strand_id
1 'polypeptide(L)'
;MNELSDDIAEELARGYDDPLRFVLWAFPWGESPELSIVPLPEPWASKYPGSKFGPDKWACEVLDEIGQQVRANGFDGIHAVKPIRLAVASGHGIGKGHVLTELIDTPQGVKRFGDLREGDFVFGADGSPTRVLGIPYRGIRPCYKVTFDDGSSTVVSREHLWTVRGRQERRTGSPEWRTLETHELLEKGVKRANGKAMARQWEIPRQGAAQFPEADLPLDPYLVGLLIGNGSLTHGTPSLSISSPEVFHYLDDIVALDECRVQYNANYVMVSIPGILPAAKEAGLFGKKSHEKSIPDTYKFSSVEQRAELFRGLVDSDGEVTKEGTLCYSTTSATLAEDIVWLARSLGGKARVQPTTKQAFYYAPNGERVKGRPCHRVTLTMPREFVCGRYKERVERIKPTIEERYLTRWIDSIEYVGDLDTMCIAVEADDGLYQANDFIVTHNSFLTACLVIWILATRPNCKGVVTANTASQLKTKTFAEISKWLKRSIIADMFEIKAESIEAKEAPEAWRVDAQTCKEENSESFAGQHAASSTSFYIFDEASAVPDVIWEVAEGGLTDGEPMMFVFGNPTRNTGRFRECFGKRKNVWSTRQIDSRSVFITNKEQMEEWRKEYGEDSDFFKVRVKGEFPSQSDKQFIPSSLVMEAARRDMPHNGATCAIIGVDVARFGDDDSVIYTRIGRGWLPIKRFKGLSTTQLVAKVKRHFDEVRALGFPRDRIYINVDEGGVGGGPKDQLRDDGYPVRGIQFGAGADDPKTYARLREEMWGRMKLWLMDGGTIPNDQGLIDDLTAPEYDILPGGQIKLESKKDMKKRGMPSPDSADALALTFAYKIEEYIPLAELEYRNRRSGRRDYDPFACLK
;
A
#
# COMPACT_ATOMS: atom_id res chain seq x y z
N MET A 1 -11.30 38.25 31.38
CA MET A 1 -11.67 38.59 30.01
C MET A 1 -10.59 39.47 29.42
N ASN A 2 -9.70 38.93 28.59
CA ASN A 2 -8.94 39.77 27.68
C ASN A 2 -9.95 40.20 26.63
N GLU A 3 -10.31 41.51 26.66
CA GLU A 3 -11.11 42.13 25.60
C GLU A 3 -10.39 41.86 24.28
N LEU A 4 -11.09 41.16 23.32
CA LEU A 4 -10.68 41.17 21.93
C LEU A 4 -10.46 42.62 21.55
N SER A 5 -9.31 42.94 20.94
CA SER A 5 -9.14 44.31 20.45
C SER A 5 -10.28 44.59 19.46
N ASP A 6 -10.83 45.81 19.51
CA ASP A 6 -11.94 46.23 18.64
C ASP A 6 -11.62 45.91 17.16
N ASP A 7 -10.38 45.97 16.75
CA ASP A 7 -9.87 45.62 15.41
C ASP A 7 -10.10 44.15 15.05
N ILE A 8 -9.87 43.22 16.00
CA ILE A 8 -10.08 41.77 15.75
C ILE A 8 -11.58 41.48 15.63
N ALA A 9 -12.40 42.07 16.51
CA ALA A 9 -13.85 41.89 16.45
C ALA A 9 -14.45 42.43 15.13
N GLU A 10 -13.96 43.58 14.63
CA GLU A 10 -14.39 44.15 13.36
C GLU A 10 -14.00 43.26 12.17
N GLU A 11 -12.77 42.70 12.12
CA GLU A 11 -12.34 41.83 11.04
C GLU A 11 -13.04 40.44 11.08
N LEU A 12 -13.35 39.91 12.25
CA LEU A 12 -14.19 38.73 12.39
C LEU A 12 -15.60 38.93 11.84
N ALA A 13 -16.22 40.09 12.15
CA ALA A 13 -17.54 40.49 11.63
C ALA A 13 -17.51 40.62 10.09
N ARG A 14 -16.48 41.26 9.53
CA ARG A 14 -16.27 41.36 8.07
C ARG A 14 -15.97 40.04 7.39
N GLY A 15 -15.36 39.08 8.10
CA GLY A 15 -15.07 37.73 7.62
C GLY A 15 -16.23 36.74 7.71
N TYR A 16 -17.33 37.12 8.38
CA TYR A 16 -18.50 36.26 8.60
C TYR A 16 -19.10 35.72 7.29
N ASP A 17 -19.34 36.62 6.34
CA ASP A 17 -19.91 36.33 5.04
C ASP A 17 -18.91 36.42 3.88
N ASP A 18 -17.61 36.58 4.19
CA ASP A 18 -16.49 36.61 3.25
C ASP A 18 -15.35 35.68 3.73
N PRO A 19 -15.47 34.35 3.55
CA PRO A 19 -14.47 33.38 3.98
C PRO A 19 -13.08 33.65 3.39
N LEU A 20 -12.99 34.14 2.17
CA LEU A 20 -11.70 34.46 1.54
C LEU A 20 -11.02 35.63 2.23
N ARG A 21 -11.76 36.72 2.55
CA ARG A 21 -11.26 37.83 3.35
C ARG A 21 -10.71 37.36 4.69
N PHE A 22 -11.48 36.50 5.38
CA PHE A 22 -11.06 35.92 6.65
C PHE A 22 -9.75 35.13 6.49
N VAL A 23 -9.63 34.23 5.49
CA VAL A 23 -8.44 33.44 5.24
C VAL A 23 -7.24 34.33 4.92
N LEU A 24 -7.41 35.41 4.13
CA LEU A 24 -6.34 36.34 3.81
C LEU A 24 -5.87 37.18 5.02
N TRP A 25 -6.75 37.46 5.98
CA TRP A 25 -6.45 38.20 7.20
C TRP A 25 -5.93 37.27 8.31
N ALA A 26 -6.52 36.11 8.52
CA ALA A 26 -6.25 35.25 9.67
C ALA A 26 -4.90 34.56 9.63
N PHE A 27 -4.31 34.39 8.45
CA PHE A 27 -3.05 33.68 8.26
C PHE A 27 -1.93 34.63 7.76
N PRO A 28 -0.64 34.35 8.13
CA PRO A 28 0.49 35.23 7.83
C PRO A 28 0.98 35.08 6.38
N TRP A 29 0.15 35.44 5.41
CA TRP A 29 0.50 35.39 3.97
C TRP A 29 1.66 36.35 3.65
N GLY A 30 2.68 35.81 2.99
CA GLY A 30 3.89 36.54 2.64
C GLY A 30 4.94 36.59 3.75
N GLU A 31 4.64 36.14 4.95
CA GLU A 31 5.57 36.13 6.09
C GLU A 31 6.25 34.79 6.28
N SER A 32 5.61 33.72 5.85
CA SER A 32 6.20 32.37 5.88
C SER A 32 6.45 31.84 4.46
N PRO A 33 7.52 31.07 4.23
CA PRO A 33 7.82 30.51 2.91
C PRO A 33 6.66 29.72 2.30
N GLU A 34 5.88 29.00 3.11
CA GLU A 34 4.73 28.21 2.66
C GLU A 34 3.57 29.08 2.15
N LEU A 35 3.36 30.25 2.75
CA LEU A 35 2.29 31.17 2.39
C LEU A 35 2.80 32.33 1.48
N SER A 36 3.99 32.19 0.90
CA SER A 36 4.60 33.09 -0.06
C SER A 36 4.81 32.49 -1.45
N ILE A 37 4.17 31.33 -1.73
CA ILE A 37 4.38 30.59 -2.98
C ILE A 37 3.38 31.00 -4.05
N VAL A 38 2.11 31.11 -3.69
CA VAL A 38 1.01 31.38 -4.61
C VAL A 38 0.68 32.85 -4.60
N PRO A 39 0.97 33.61 -5.68
CA PRO A 39 0.46 34.96 -5.81
C PRO A 39 -1.06 34.97 -5.81
N LEU A 40 -1.68 35.91 -5.08
CA LEU A 40 -3.14 35.97 -5.07
C LEU A 40 -3.65 36.23 -6.50
N PRO A 41 -4.48 35.31 -7.07
CA PRO A 41 -4.91 35.45 -8.46
C PRO A 41 -5.98 36.54 -8.64
N GLU A 42 -6.09 37.04 -9.87
CA GLU A 42 -7.21 37.90 -10.24
C GLU A 42 -8.53 37.07 -10.35
N PRO A 43 -9.70 37.67 -9.99
CA PRO A 43 -9.94 39.08 -9.65
C PRO A 43 -9.66 39.44 -8.19
N TRP A 44 -9.26 38.50 -7.34
CA TRP A 44 -9.13 38.70 -5.88
C TRP A 44 -7.94 39.59 -5.51
N ALA A 45 -6.86 39.58 -6.29
CA ALA A 45 -5.74 40.52 -6.08
C ALA A 45 -6.20 41.97 -6.19
N SER A 46 -7.07 42.26 -7.14
CA SER A 46 -7.70 43.61 -7.28
C SER A 46 -8.71 43.89 -6.17
N LYS A 47 -9.45 42.86 -5.70
CA LYS A 47 -10.45 43.02 -4.61
C LYS A 47 -9.80 43.20 -3.23
N TYR A 48 -8.61 42.65 -3.01
CA TYR A 48 -7.84 42.69 -1.74
C TYR A 48 -6.42 43.22 -1.98
N PRO A 49 -6.24 44.50 -2.30
CA PRO A 49 -4.95 45.07 -2.77
C PRO A 49 -3.83 45.03 -1.73
N GLY A 50 -4.13 44.76 -0.44
CA GLY A 50 -3.15 44.56 0.62
C GLY A 50 -2.50 43.18 0.63
N SER A 51 -3.07 42.21 -0.06
CA SER A 51 -2.63 40.80 -0.03
C SER A 51 -1.90 40.43 -1.31
N LYS A 52 -0.57 40.23 -1.24
CA LYS A 52 0.25 39.82 -2.39
C LYS A 52 0.17 38.29 -2.66
N PHE A 53 -0.02 37.54 -1.62
CA PHE A 53 -0.09 36.05 -1.64
C PHE A 53 -1.42 35.59 -1.07
N GLY A 54 -1.85 34.39 -1.46
CA GLY A 54 -3.11 33.83 -1.00
C GLY A 54 -3.30 32.38 -1.41
N PRO A 55 -4.51 31.83 -1.20
CA PRO A 55 -4.87 30.50 -1.72
C PRO A 55 -4.79 30.45 -3.25
N ASP A 56 -4.61 29.24 -3.81
CA ASP A 56 -4.69 29.02 -5.25
C ASP A 56 -6.09 29.37 -5.80
N LYS A 57 -6.17 29.69 -7.08
CA LYS A 57 -7.38 30.15 -7.79
C LYS A 57 -8.62 29.30 -7.45
N TRP A 58 -8.52 27.99 -7.52
CA TRP A 58 -9.64 27.11 -7.21
C TRP A 58 -10.12 27.20 -5.76
N ALA A 59 -9.21 27.39 -4.82
CA ALA A 59 -9.55 27.58 -3.40
C ALA A 59 -10.18 28.96 -3.15
N CYS A 60 -9.70 30.01 -3.84
CA CYS A 60 -10.33 31.33 -3.83
C CYS A 60 -11.77 31.25 -4.37
N GLU A 61 -11.99 30.54 -5.50
CA GLU A 61 -13.32 30.32 -6.07
C GLU A 61 -14.27 29.60 -5.09
N VAL A 62 -13.79 28.58 -4.40
CA VAL A 62 -14.55 27.83 -3.39
C VAL A 62 -14.93 28.73 -2.22
N LEU A 63 -13.99 29.49 -1.67
CA LEU A 63 -14.23 30.40 -0.53
C LEU A 63 -15.20 31.53 -0.91
N ASP A 64 -15.06 32.12 -2.10
CA ASP A 64 -15.96 33.17 -2.59
C ASP A 64 -17.38 32.64 -2.83
N GLU A 65 -17.53 31.42 -3.39
CA GLU A 65 -18.83 30.76 -3.56
C GLU A 65 -19.52 30.48 -2.23
N ILE A 66 -18.80 30.02 -1.21
CA ILE A 66 -19.35 29.83 0.14
C ILE A 66 -19.86 31.17 0.67
N GLY A 67 -19.07 32.25 0.54
CA GLY A 67 -19.46 33.59 0.96
C GLY A 67 -20.74 34.08 0.25
N GLN A 68 -20.87 33.82 -1.06
CA GLN A 68 -22.08 34.16 -1.80
C GLN A 68 -23.30 33.42 -1.25
N GLN A 69 -23.18 32.13 -0.91
CA GLN A 69 -24.28 31.33 -0.34
C GLN A 69 -24.65 31.83 1.08
N VAL A 70 -23.66 32.19 1.91
CA VAL A 70 -23.91 32.79 3.25
C VAL A 70 -24.70 34.06 3.12
N ARG A 71 -24.27 34.99 2.24
CA ARG A 71 -24.99 36.25 1.98
C ARG A 71 -26.40 36.00 1.45
N ALA A 72 -26.55 35.07 0.54
CA ALA A 72 -27.87 34.74 -0.02
C ALA A 72 -28.85 34.12 1.00
N ASN A 73 -28.33 33.35 1.95
CA ASN A 73 -29.13 32.76 3.02
C ASN A 73 -29.57 33.79 4.08
N GLY A 74 -28.72 34.77 4.41
CA GLY A 74 -29.02 35.87 5.34
C GLY A 74 -29.47 35.39 6.72
N PHE A 75 -28.71 34.45 7.34
CA PHE A 75 -29.07 33.91 8.66
C PHE A 75 -29.17 35.02 9.72
N ASP A 76 -30.32 35.10 10.39
CA ASP A 76 -30.64 36.14 11.38
C ASP A 76 -30.41 35.72 12.85
N GLY A 77 -29.85 34.52 13.07
CA GLY A 77 -29.60 33.93 14.40
C GLY A 77 -30.83 33.28 15.04
N ILE A 78 -32.00 33.26 14.36
CA ILE A 78 -33.28 32.74 14.88
C ILE A 78 -33.89 31.74 13.94
N HIS A 79 -34.02 32.08 12.66
CA HIS A 79 -34.71 31.24 11.68
C HIS A 79 -33.74 30.37 10.90
N ALA A 80 -33.99 29.04 10.89
CA ALA A 80 -33.14 28.12 10.13
C ALA A 80 -33.10 28.46 8.64
N VAL A 81 -31.92 28.42 8.06
CA VAL A 81 -31.69 28.72 6.64
C VAL A 81 -31.34 27.47 5.83
N LYS A 82 -31.34 27.59 4.51
CA LYS A 82 -30.99 26.48 3.64
C LYS A 82 -29.56 25.99 3.89
N PRO A 83 -29.33 24.67 4.02
CA PRO A 83 -27.99 24.12 4.21
C PRO A 83 -27.00 24.49 3.08
N ILE A 84 -25.82 24.94 3.44
CA ILE A 84 -24.70 25.15 2.50
C ILE A 84 -24.00 23.81 2.33
N ARG A 85 -24.03 23.27 1.12
CA ARG A 85 -23.46 21.97 0.79
C ARG A 85 -22.47 22.11 -0.36
N LEU A 86 -21.21 21.75 -0.12
CA LEU A 86 -20.16 21.78 -1.13
C LEU A 86 -19.45 20.42 -1.20
N ALA A 87 -19.31 19.90 -2.40
CA ALA A 87 -18.52 18.71 -2.69
C ALA A 87 -17.39 19.04 -3.66
N VAL A 88 -16.16 18.75 -3.26
CA VAL A 88 -14.96 18.98 -4.06
C VAL A 88 -14.31 17.62 -4.39
N ALA A 89 -14.30 17.27 -5.69
CA ALA A 89 -13.54 16.17 -6.22
C ALA A 89 -12.25 16.71 -6.87
N SER A 90 -11.10 16.24 -6.43
CA SER A 90 -9.80 16.73 -6.91
C SER A 90 -8.87 15.61 -7.38
N GLY A 91 -7.97 15.92 -8.31
CA GLY A 91 -6.80 15.10 -8.59
C GLY A 91 -5.80 15.12 -7.43
N HIS A 92 -4.67 14.40 -7.56
CA HIS A 92 -3.61 14.36 -6.55
C HIS A 92 -2.67 15.58 -6.63
N GLY A 93 -2.04 15.93 -5.52
CA GLY A 93 -0.82 16.70 -5.49
C GLY A 93 -0.81 18.01 -4.72
N ILE A 94 -0.59 17.95 -3.40
CA ILE A 94 -0.21 19.13 -2.60
C ILE A 94 0.77 18.69 -1.50
N GLY A 95 2.12 18.92 -1.65
CA GLY A 95 3.05 18.27 -0.79
C GLY A 95 4.33 18.90 -0.29
N LYS A 96 5.17 18.14 0.45
CA LYS A 96 6.39 18.52 1.19
C LYS A 96 7.49 17.49 0.88
N GLY A 97 8.81 17.88 0.86
CA GLY A 97 9.80 17.15 0.12
C GLY A 97 11.05 16.66 0.85
N HIS A 98 11.66 15.58 0.31
CA HIS A 98 13.05 15.15 0.51
C HIS A 98 13.97 15.81 -0.51
N VAL A 99 15.27 15.89 -0.18
CA VAL A 99 16.29 16.41 -1.10
C VAL A 99 16.51 15.44 -2.26
N LEU A 100 16.65 15.97 -3.49
CA LEU A 100 16.78 15.16 -4.72
C LEU A 100 17.94 14.19 -4.73
N THR A 101 19.02 14.51 -4.04
CA THR A 101 20.26 13.71 -3.98
C THR A 101 20.20 12.56 -2.97
N GLU A 102 19.20 12.52 -2.09
CA GLU A 102 18.98 11.39 -1.16
C GLU A 102 18.74 10.11 -1.94
N LEU A 103 19.22 9.00 -1.39
CA LEU A 103 18.95 7.66 -1.92
C LEU A 103 17.66 7.11 -1.33
N ILE A 104 16.96 6.30 -2.08
CA ILE A 104 15.78 5.58 -1.64
C ILE A 104 15.84 4.14 -2.13
N ASP A 105 15.52 3.22 -1.24
CA ASP A 105 15.41 1.80 -1.59
C ASP A 105 14.06 1.55 -2.27
N THR A 106 14.08 0.84 -3.40
CA THR A 106 12.90 0.48 -4.18
C THR A 106 12.92 -1.02 -4.47
N PRO A 107 11.79 -1.67 -4.79
CA PRO A 107 11.78 -3.08 -5.17
C PRO A 107 12.69 -3.43 -6.37
N GLN A 108 13.08 -2.44 -7.17
CA GLN A 108 13.98 -2.60 -8.32
C GLN A 108 15.43 -2.23 -8.00
N GLY A 109 15.77 -1.93 -6.74
CA GLY A 109 17.11 -1.50 -6.30
C GLY A 109 17.13 -0.04 -5.82
N VAL A 110 18.32 0.47 -5.53
CA VAL A 110 18.50 1.83 -4.99
C VAL A 110 18.40 2.86 -6.11
N LYS A 111 17.58 3.90 -5.91
CA LYS A 111 17.47 5.08 -6.79
C LYS A 111 17.82 6.35 -6.03
N ARG A 112 18.15 7.46 -6.73
CA ARG A 112 18.11 8.79 -6.13
C ARG A 112 16.66 9.22 -5.99
N PHE A 113 16.33 9.93 -4.92
CA PHE A 113 14.97 10.41 -4.69
C PHE A 113 14.49 11.29 -5.85
N GLY A 114 15.38 12.13 -6.41
CA GLY A 114 15.11 12.97 -7.56
C GLY A 114 14.92 12.24 -8.89
N ASP A 115 15.27 10.95 -8.97
CA ASP A 115 15.10 10.11 -10.16
C ASP A 115 13.82 9.27 -10.12
N LEU A 116 13.09 9.29 -8.99
CA LEU A 116 11.80 8.64 -8.90
C LEU A 116 10.80 9.24 -9.89
N ARG A 117 10.01 8.36 -10.48
CA ARG A 117 8.90 8.69 -11.36
C ARG A 117 7.61 8.12 -10.80
N GLU A 118 6.51 8.64 -11.25
CA GLU A 118 5.24 7.98 -11.03
C GLU A 118 5.24 6.59 -11.66
N GLY A 119 4.51 5.68 -11.00
CA GLY A 119 4.52 4.26 -11.38
C GLY A 119 5.71 3.49 -10.82
N ASP A 120 6.77 4.16 -10.37
CA ASP A 120 7.81 3.51 -9.57
C ASP A 120 7.21 2.97 -8.27
N PHE A 121 7.85 1.97 -7.71
CA PHE A 121 7.49 1.46 -6.41
C PHE A 121 8.53 1.87 -5.37
N VAL A 122 8.05 2.25 -4.19
CA VAL A 122 8.84 2.43 -2.97
C VAL A 122 8.26 1.52 -1.90
N PHE A 123 8.85 1.45 -0.72
CA PHE A 123 8.31 0.63 0.36
C PHE A 123 7.41 1.47 1.26
N GLY A 124 6.21 0.96 1.58
CA GLY A 124 5.31 1.51 2.60
C GLY A 124 5.88 1.37 4.01
N ALA A 125 5.22 1.93 5.02
CA ALA A 125 5.68 1.82 6.41
C ALA A 125 5.81 0.37 6.88
N ASP A 126 4.94 -0.52 6.41
CA ASP A 126 4.92 -1.96 6.68
C ASP A 126 5.98 -2.76 5.90
N GLY A 127 6.69 -2.11 4.96
CA GLY A 127 7.69 -2.72 4.08
C GLY A 127 7.12 -3.33 2.79
N SER A 128 5.81 -3.32 2.57
CA SER A 128 5.23 -3.75 1.31
C SER A 128 5.54 -2.75 0.18
N PRO A 129 5.68 -3.20 -1.08
CA PRO A 129 5.78 -2.29 -2.21
C PRO A 129 4.53 -1.43 -2.33
N THR A 130 4.72 -0.10 -2.32
CA THR A 130 3.66 0.87 -2.57
C THR A 130 4.03 1.72 -3.78
N ARG A 131 3.06 1.95 -4.64
CA ARG A 131 3.27 2.68 -5.89
C ARG A 131 3.42 4.17 -5.62
N VAL A 132 4.36 4.83 -6.30
CA VAL A 132 4.44 6.28 -6.37
C VAL A 132 3.32 6.79 -7.28
N LEU A 133 2.38 7.51 -6.69
CA LEU A 133 1.19 8.04 -7.38
C LEU A 133 1.45 9.37 -8.06
N GLY A 134 2.54 10.06 -7.71
CA GLY A 134 2.89 11.34 -8.28
C GLY A 134 3.98 12.08 -7.51
N ILE A 135 4.44 13.16 -8.13
CA ILE A 135 5.45 14.09 -7.59
C ILE A 135 4.79 15.46 -7.39
N PRO A 136 4.08 15.65 -6.28
CA PRO A 136 3.28 16.87 -6.06
C PRO A 136 4.11 18.14 -5.93
N TYR A 137 5.39 18.05 -5.58
CA TYR A 137 6.25 19.21 -5.40
C TYR A 137 7.70 18.92 -5.81
N ARG A 138 8.35 19.93 -6.43
CA ARG A 138 9.81 20.00 -6.67
C ARG A 138 10.26 21.44 -6.59
N GLY A 139 11.31 21.73 -5.79
CA GLY A 139 11.86 23.10 -5.66
C GLY A 139 12.81 23.27 -4.48
N ILE A 140 13.48 24.43 -4.39
CA ILE A 140 14.47 24.74 -3.36
C ILE A 140 13.78 25.08 -2.04
N ARG A 141 14.25 24.46 -0.93
CA ARG A 141 13.76 24.73 0.43
C ARG A 141 14.88 24.68 1.47
N PRO A 142 14.70 25.36 2.62
CA PRO A 142 15.56 25.18 3.78
C PRO A 142 15.52 23.72 4.25
N CYS A 143 16.68 23.06 4.29
CA CYS A 143 16.78 21.63 4.58
C CYS A 143 17.54 21.35 5.86
N TYR A 144 17.14 20.27 6.51
CA TYR A 144 17.67 19.80 7.78
C TYR A 144 18.00 18.32 7.70
N LYS A 145 19.18 17.97 8.21
CA LYS A 145 19.58 16.59 8.42
C LYS A 145 19.02 16.11 9.76
N VAL A 146 18.13 15.10 9.69
CA VAL A 146 17.59 14.44 10.87
C VAL A 146 18.33 13.13 11.08
N THR A 147 19.00 13.00 12.24
CA THR A 147 19.78 11.81 12.60
C THR A 147 19.09 11.05 13.72
N PHE A 148 19.07 9.71 13.61
CA PHE A 148 18.43 8.81 14.56
C PHE A 148 19.43 8.09 15.45
N ASP A 149 18.93 7.42 16.49
CA ASP A 149 19.72 6.75 17.53
C ASP A 149 20.53 5.55 17.03
N ASP A 150 20.17 4.98 15.89
CA ASP A 150 20.90 3.91 15.20
C ASP A 150 21.91 4.46 14.17
N GLY A 151 22.07 5.78 14.10
CA GLY A 151 22.99 6.46 13.17
C GLY A 151 22.45 6.61 11.73
N SER A 152 21.22 6.16 11.46
CA SER A 152 20.53 6.49 10.20
C SER A 152 20.22 7.98 10.14
N SER A 153 20.14 8.53 8.93
CA SER A 153 19.79 9.94 8.75
C SER A 153 19.13 10.16 7.40
N THR A 154 18.33 11.22 7.31
CA THR A 154 17.78 11.70 6.04
C THR A 154 17.76 13.23 6.03
N VAL A 155 17.81 13.83 4.84
CA VAL A 155 17.77 15.28 4.66
C VAL A 155 16.41 15.67 4.09
N VAL A 156 15.70 16.49 4.84
CA VAL A 156 14.31 16.87 4.55
C VAL A 156 14.11 18.39 4.64
N SER A 157 13.05 18.88 4.03
CA SER A 157 12.69 20.31 4.16
C SER A 157 12.29 20.68 5.61
N ARG A 158 12.33 21.97 5.90
CA ARG A 158 11.93 22.55 7.20
C ARG A 158 10.52 22.10 7.62
N GLU A 159 9.61 22.04 6.67
CA GLU A 159 8.19 21.74 6.85
C GLU A 159 7.87 20.24 6.71
N HIS A 160 8.89 19.39 6.58
CA HIS A 160 8.69 17.97 6.44
C HIS A 160 8.00 17.37 7.66
N LEU A 161 6.95 16.57 7.43
CA LEU A 161 6.10 15.99 8.47
C LEU A 161 6.66 14.68 8.99
N TRP A 162 6.65 14.55 10.29
CA TRP A 162 7.05 13.35 11.02
C TRP A 162 5.89 12.82 11.84
N THR A 163 5.53 11.59 11.67
CA THR A 163 4.67 10.87 12.62
C THR A 163 5.52 10.48 13.80
N VAL A 164 5.28 11.07 14.98
CA VAL A 164 6.11 10.89 16.17
C VAL A 164 5.28 10.58 17.41
N ARG A 165 5.93 9.92 18.39
CA ARG A 165 5.39 9.74 19.72
C ARG A 165 6.41 10.19 20.77
N GLY A 166 5.94 10.92 21.77
CA GLY A 166 6.80 11.43 22.83
C GLY A 166 7.13 10.37 23.87
N ARG A 167 8.22 10.60 24.62
CA ARG A 167 8.66 9.68 25.67
C ARG A 167 7.64 9.54 26.82
N GLN A 168 6.90 10.61 27.13
CA GLN A 168 5.92 10.59 28.21
C GLN A 168 4.69 9.78 27.80
N GLU A 169 4.16 9.97 26.60
CA GLU A 169 3.04 9.22 26.04
C GLU A 169 3.36 7.71 26.00
N ARG A 170 4.57 7.38 25.57
CA ARG A 170 5.02 5.98 25.59
C ARG A 170 5.07 5.40 27.02
N ARG A 171 5.52 6.18 28.02
CA ARG A 171 5.61 5.71 29.42
C ARG A 171 4.24 5.48 30.04
N THR A 172 3.24 6.27 29.66
CA THR A 172 1.85 6.13 30.13
C THR A 172 1.05 5.10 29.35
N GLY A 173 1.64 4.47 28.32
CA GLY A 173 0.95 3.48 27.48
C GLY A 173 -0.04 4.09 26.49
N SER A 174 0.00 5.40 26.28
CA SER A 174 -0.86 6.05 25.27
C SER A 174 -0.52 5.52 23.87
N PRO A 175 -1.48 5.03 23.09
CA PRO A 175 -1.26 4.59 21.71
C PRO A 175 -1.09 5.75 20.72
N GLU A 176 -1.17 6.99 21.19
CA GLU A 176 -1.26 8.15 20.30
C GLU A 176 0.06 8.51 19.65
N TRP A 177 0.05 8.50 18.33
CA TRP A 177 1.03 9.11 17.44
C TRP A 177 0.54 10.50 17.04
N ARG A 178 1.44 11.44 16.90
CA ARG A 178 1.14 12.80 16.43
C ARG A 178 2.05 13.18 15.27
N THR A 179 1.59 14.08 14.43
CA THR A 179 2.39 14.60 13.31
C THR A 179 2.97 15.95 13.69
N LEU A 180 4.30 16.08 13.58
CA LEU A 180 5.04 17.34 13.82
C LEU A 180 5.96 17.64 12.63
N GLU A 181 6.19 18.92 12.36
CA GLU A 181 7.18 19.36 11.37
C GLU A 181 8.60 19.32 11.92
N THR A 182 9.58 19.28 11.02
CA THR A 182 11.00 19.30 11.40
C THR A 182 11.35 20.48 12.29
N HIS A 183 10.84 21.69 12.00
CA HIS A 183 11.09 22.87 12.82
C HIS A 183 10.38 22.82 14.18
N GLU A 184 9.17 22.27 14.27
CA GLU A 184 8.47 22.09 15.55
C GLU A 184 9.22 21.13 16.49
N LEU A 185 9.83 20.08 15.92
CA LEU A 185 10.69 19.16 16.67
C LEU A 185 11.93 19.88 17.21
N LEU A 186 12.51 20.80 16.43
CA LEU A 186 13.62 21.66 16.86
C LEU A 186 13.21 22.59 18.01
N GLU A 187 12.09 23.29 17.89
CA GLU A 187 11.57 24.20 18.90
C GLU A 187 11.22 23.49 20.21
N LYS A 188 10.59 22.31 20.13
CA LYS A 188 10.25 21.49 21.30
C LYS A 188 11.46 20.80 21.93
N GLY A 189 12.58 20.75 21.21
CA GLY A 189 13.80 20.07 21.57
C GLY A 189 13.74 18.57 21.38
N VAL A 190 14.78 18.00 20.77
CA VAL A 190 14.89 16.55 20.50
C VAL A 190 15.44 15.78 21.69
N LYS A 191 16.09 16.46 22.64
CA LYS A 191 16.64 15.90 23.89
C LYS A 191 16.22 16.71 25.10
N ARG A 192 15.96 16.06 26.22
CA ARG A 192 15.60 16.68 27.51
C ARG A 192 16.44 16.10 28.65
N ALA A 193 16.78 16.93 29.61
CA ALA A 193 17.50 16.49 30.79
C ALA A 193 16.69 15.45 31.61
N ASN A 194 17.32 14.33 31.92
CA ASN A 194 16.79 13.29 32.79
C ASN A 194 17.84 12.95 33.84
N GLY A 195 17.85 13.67 34.93
CA GLY A 195 18.93 13.62 35.92
C GLY A 195 20.24 14.15 35.31
N LYS A 196 21.31 13.34 35.38
CA LYS A 196 22.63 13.67 34.80
C LYS A 196 22.75 13.36 33.30
N ALA A 197 21.75 12.71 32.69
CA ALA A 197 21.77 12.29 31.26
C ALA A 197 20.78 13.08 30.42
N MET A 198 21.09 13.26 29.12
CA MET A 198 20.16 13.78 28.12
C MET A 198 19.40 12.63 27.48
N ALA A 199 18.07 12.65 27.59
CA ALA A 199 17.19 11.62 27.04
C ALA A 199 16.51 12.12 25.75
N ARG A 200 16.47 11.28 24.73
CA ARG A 200 15.73 11.53 23.49
C ARG A 200 14.24 11.66 23.77
N GLN A 201 13.56 12.56 23.08
CA GLN A 201 12.16 12.88 23.32
C GLN A 201 11.21 12.20 22.34
N TRP A 202 11.59 12.03 21.08
CA TRP A 202 10.70 11.69 19.97
C TRP A 202 11.13 10.39 19.30
N GLU A 203 10.20 9.45 19.16
CA GLU A 203 10.36 8.24 18.34
C GLU A 203 9.44 8.30 17.12
N ILE A 204 9.85 7.68 16.02
CA ILE A 204 9.06 7.47 14.80
C ILE A 204 8.51 6.03 14.76
N PRO A 205 7.45 5.75 13.94
CA PRO A 205 6.92 4.40 13.78
C PRO A 205 7.99 3.38 13.39
N ARG A 206 7.79 2.13 13.81
CA ARG A 206 8.62 1.02 13.38
C ARG A 206 8.45 0.82 11.88
N GLN A 207 9.55 0.59 11.18
CA GLN A 207 9.55 0.13 9.79
C GLN A 207 9.29 -1.38 9.70
N GLY A 208 8.55 -1.81 8.67
CA GLY A 208 8.43 -3.22 8.29
C GLY A 208 9.64 -3.70 7.50
N ALA A 209 9.77 -5.02 7.31
CA ALA A 209 10.80 -5.59 6.45
C ALA A 209 10.46 -5.30 4.97
N ALA A 210 11.40 -4.70 4.24
CA ALA A 210 11.22 -4.34 2.83
C ALA A 210 11.04 -5.60 1.96
N GLN A 211 9.95 -5.68 1.22
CA GLN A 211 9.57 -6.87 0.44
C GLN A 211 10.10 -6.78 -1.00
N PHE A 212 11.37 -7.12 -1.18
CA PHE A 212 11.95 -7.32 -2.51
C PHE A 212 11.42 -8.61 -3.14
N PRO A 213 11.43 -8.72 -4.48
CA PRO A 213 11.05 -9.95 -5.17
C PRO A 213 12.02 -11.09 -4.85
N GLU A 214 11.55 -12.32 -5.00
CA GLU A 214 12.41 -13.50 -4.92
C GLU A 214 13.45 -13.48 -6.06
N ALA A 215 14.71 -13.70 -5.71
CA ALA A 215 15.82 -13.70 -6.67
C ALA A 215 16.26 -15.13 -6.97
N ASP A 216 16.62 -15.39 -8.23
CA ASP A 216 17.31 -16.62 -8.60
C ASP A 216 18.79 -16.51 -8.19
N LEU A 217 19.16 -17.22 -7.12
CA LEU A 217 20.46 -17.09 -6.48
C LEU A 217 21.35 -18.30 -6.83
N PRO A 218 22.62 -18.07 -7.24
CA PRO A 218 23.51 -19.15 -7.63
C PRO A 218 23.93 -20.08 -6.48
N LEU A 219 23.81 -19.61 -5.24
CA LEU A 219 24.11 -20.37 -4.01
C LEU A 219 23.02 -20.11 -2.96
N ASP A 220 22.82 -21.10 -2.10
CA ASP A 220 21.94 -20.94 -0.93
C ASP A 220 22.36 -19.71 -0.09
N PRO A 221 21.42 -18.82 0.30
CA PRO A 221 21.72 -17.57 1.00
C PRO A 221 22.41 -17.79 2.36
N TYR A 222 22.00 -18.82 3.10
CA TYR A 222 22.63 -19.15 4.39
C TYR A 222 24.10 -19.57 4.21
N LEU A 223 24.36 -20.43 3.21
CA LEU A 223 25.72 -20.83 2.85
C LEU A 223 26.57 -19.62 2.48
N VAL A 224 26.02 -18.66 1.72
CA VAL A 224 26.72 -17.41 1.37
C VAL A 224 27.04 -16.61 2.63
N GLY A 225 26.12 -16.51 3.58
CA GLY A 225 26.37 -15.89 4.87
C GLY A 225 27.53 -16.53 5.64
N LEU A 226 27.60 -17.86 5.68
CA LEU A 226 28.71 -18.61 6.27
C LEU A 226 30.05 -18.35 5.53
N LEU A 227 30.02 -18.34 4.21
CA LEU A 227 31.22 -18.09 3.35
C LEU A 227 31.74 -16.67 3.53
N ILE A 228 30.87 -15.68 3.62
CA ILE A 228 31.27 -14.29 3.88
C ILE A 228 31.90 -14.16 5.25
N GLY A 229 31.39 -14.79 6.31
CA GLY A 229 31.99 -14.78 7.63
C GLY A 229 33.28 -15.64 7.61
N ASN A 230 33.11 -16.92 7.79
CA ASN A 230 34.20 -17.88 8.07
C ASN A 230 34.80 -18.59 6.85
N GLY A 231 34.39 -18.18 5.61
CA GLY A 231 34.88 -18.83 4.39
C GLY A 231 36.25 -18.36 3.94
N SER A 232 37.07 -19.27 3.45
CA SER A 232 38.29 -19.00 2.68
C SER A 232 37.97 -19.10 1.19
N LEU A 233 38.07 -17.96 0.49
CA LEU A 233 37.61 -17.79 -0.90
C LEU A 233 38.68 -17.20 -1.80
N THR A 234 39.92 -17.09 -1.32
CA THR A 234 41.03 -16.39 -2.07
C THR A 234 41.71 -17.24 -3.11
N HIS A 235 41.94 -18.53 -2.79
CA HIS A 235 42.69 -19.45 -3.66
C HIS A 235 42.16 -20.87 -3.50
N GLY A 236 42.23 -21.66 -4.57
CA GLY A 236 41.86 -23.08 -4.54
C GLY A 236 40.36 -23.33 -4.37
N THR A 237 40.05 -24.37 -3.62
CA THR A 237 38.67 -24.78 -3.34
C THR A 237 38.09 -23.93 -2.22
N PRO A 238 36.84 -23.37 -2.36
CA PRO A 238 36.15 -22.70 -1.27
C PRO A 238 36.07 -23.59 -0.05
N SER A 239 36.37 -23.04 1.14
CA SER A 239 36.33 -23.79 2.38
C SER A 239 35.74 -22.99 3.51
N LEU A 240 35.08 -23.66 4.46
CA LEU A 240 34.42 -23.12 5.65
C LEU A 240 35.06 -23.68 6.93
N SER A 241 35.21 -22.84 7.96
CA SER A 241 35.54 -23.26 9.32
C SER A 241 34.30 -23.16 10.19
N ILE A 242 33.83 -24.28 10.75
CA ILE A 242 32.58 -24.37 11.51
C ILE A 242 32.89 -24.90 12.91
N SER A 243 32.47 -24.15 13.96
CA SER A 243 32.66 -24.53 15.37
C SER A 243 31.41 -25.10 16.02
N SER A 244 30.20 -24.91 15.40
CA SER A 244 28.91 -25.39 15.93
C SER A 244 28.52 -26.71 15.26
N PRO A 245 28.20 -27.75 16.04
CA PRO A 245 27.67 -29.01 15.52
C PRO A 245 26.34 -28.82 14.76
N GLU A 246 25.48 -27.94 15.26
CA GLU A 246 24.17 -27.68 14.64
C GLU A 246 24.32 -27.04 13.26
N VAL A 247 25.23 -26.08 13.11
CA VAL A 247 25.57 -25.46 11.83
C VAL A 247 26.16 -26.49 10.87
N PHE A 248 27.02 -27.39 11.38
CA PHE A 248 27.61 -28.45 10.57
C PHE A 248 26.57 -29.44 10.06
N HIS A 249 25.63 -29.86 10.91
CA HIS A 249 24.52 -30.74 10.49
C HIS A 249 23.62 -30.09 9.45
N TYR A 250 23.30 -28.82 9.63
CA TYR A 250 22.47 -28.10 8.65
C TYR A 250 23.19 -27.88 7.31
N LEU A 251 24.53 -27.83 7.32
CA LEU A 251 25.31 -27.74 6.07
C LEU A 251 25.11 -28.98 5.19
N ASP A 252 24.84 -30.15 5.77
CA ASP A 252 24.54 -31.39 5.05
C ASP A 252 23.22 -31.34 4.27
N ASP A 253 22.26 -30.54 4.74
CA ASP A 253 20.97 -30.33 4.06
C ASP A 253 21.10 -29.44 2.81
N ILE A 254 22.14 -28.63 2.70
CA ILE A 254 22.34 -27.65 1.62
C ILE A 254 23.53 -27.92 0.70
N VAL A 255 24.46 -28.75 1.13
CA VAL A 255 25.59 -29.24 0.32
C VAL A 255 25.80 -30.71 0.57
N ALA A 256 26.04 -31.50 -0.47
CA ALA A 256 26.36 -32.92 -0.33
C ALA A 256 27.73 -33.08 0.38
N LEU A 257 27.73 -33.27 1.71
CA LEU A 257 28.97 -33.38 2.49
C LEU A 257 29.85 -34.59 2.10
N ASP A 258 29.25 -35.64 1.57
CA ASP A 258 29.95 -36.80 1.01
C ASP A 258 30.81 -36.48 -0.23
N GLU A 259 30.47 -35.41 -0.96
CA GLU A 259 31.28 -34.85 -2.04
C GLU A 259 32.32 -33.81 -1.56
N CYS A 260 32.33 -33.49 -0.29
CA CYS A 260 33.19 -32.48 0.33
C CYS A 260 34.40 -33.13 1.03
N ARG A 261 35.48 -32.38 1.10
CA ARG A 261 36.61 -32.76 1.94
C ARG A 261 36.43 -32.20 3.35
N VAL A 262 36.16 -33.07 4.31
CA VAL A 262 35.94 -32.72 5.73
C VAL A 262 37.18 -33.03 6.55
N GLN A 263 37.68 -32.03 7.28
CA GLN A 263 38.83 -32.18 8.19
C GLN A 263 38.42 -31.73 9.60
N TYR A 264 38.53 -32.65 10.54
CA TYR A 264 38.21 -32.41 11.95
C TYR A 264 39.45 -31.86 12.69
N ASN A 265 39.30 -30.70 13.34
CA ASN A 265 40.30 -30.10 14.19
C ASN A 265 39.76 -30.02 15.63
N ALA A 266 40.63 -29.68 16.61
CA ALA A 266 40.26 -29.73 18.03
C ALA A 266 39.04 -28.84 18.40
N ASN A 267 38.87 -27.68 17.73
CA ASN A 267 37.85 -26.69 18.07
C ASN A 267 36.93 -26.31 16.91
N TYR A 268 37.13 -26.86 15.72
CA TYR A 268 36.32 -26.58 14.52
C TYR A 268 36.46 -27.69 13.47
N VAL A 269 35.49 -27.76 12.60
CA VAL A 269 35.50 -28.61 11.40
C VAL A 269 35.78 -27.72 10.19
N MET A 270 36.74 -28.10 9.36
CA MET A 270 36.99 -27.46 8.07
C MET A 270 36.34 -28.27 6.96
N VAL A 271 35.48 -27.63 6.19
CA VAL A 271 34.76 -28.24 5.07
C VAL A 271 35.21 -27.54 3.78
N SER A 272 35.83 -28.28 2.86
CA SER A 272 36.20 -27.81 1.53
C SER A 272 35.16 -28.29 0.53
N ILE A 273 34.55 -27.37 -0.21
CA ILE A 273 33.37 -27.59 -1.04
C ILE A 273 33.73 -27.31 -2.52
N PRO A 274 34.24 -28.26 -3.27
CA PRO A 274 34.73 -28.01 -4.65
C PRO A 274 33.59 -27.65 -5.60
N GLY A 275 32.42 -28.25 -5.45
CA GLY A 275 31.26 -28.06 -6.33
C GLY A 275 30.75 -26.64 -6.42
N ILE A 276 30.93 -25.80 -5.39
CA ILE A 276 30.39 -24.42 -5.36
C ILE A 276 31.31 -23.39 -6.03
N LEU A 277 32.49 -23.73 -6.49
CA LEU A 277 33.45 -22.76 -7.04
C LEU A 277 32.91 -21.96 -8.26
N PRO A 278 32.23 -22.57 -9.23
CA PRO A 278 31.63 -21.81 -10.34
C PRO A 278 30.62 -20.79 -9.84
N ALA A 279 29.67 -21.19 -9.00
CA ALA A 279 28.64 -20.35 -8.43
C ALA A 279 29.21 -19.27 -7.49
N ALA A 280 30.26 -19.56 -6.72
CA ALA A 280 30.95 -18.56 -5.88
C ALA A 280 31.66 -17.50 -6.73
N LYS A 281 32.17 -17.84 -7.93
CA LYS A 281 32.70 -16.86 -8.89
C LYS A 281 31.60 -16.01 -9.51
N GLU A 282 30.52 -16.65 -9.93
CA GLU A 282 29.33 -15.96 -10.47
C GLU A 282 28.75 -14.97 -9.45
N ALA A 283 28.62 -15.37 -8.20
CA ALA A 283 28.19 -14.52 -7.10
C ALA A 283 29.21 -13.42 -6.72
N GLY A 284 30.39 -13.37 -7.36
CA GLY A 284 31.39 -12.36 -7.06
C GLY A 284 32.05 -12.48 -5.68
N LEU A 285 31.99 -13.66 -5.05
CA LEU A 285 32.53 -13.93 -3.73
C LEU A 285 34.02 -14.38 -3.79
N PHE A 286 34.42 -15.06 -4.88
CA PHE A 286 35.73 -15.66 -5.00
C PHE A 286 36.82 -14.61 -5.29
N GLY A 287 38.03 -14.84 -4.74
CA GLY A 287 39.18 -13.96 -4.88
C GLY A 287 39.30 -12.87 -3.83
N LYS A 288 38.27 -12.66 -2.99
CA LYS A 288 38.24 -11.60 -1.98
C LYS A 288 38.88 -12.05 -0.66
N LYS A 289 39.75 -11.21 -0.11
CA LYS A 289 40.30 -11.34 1.24
C LYS A 289 39.30 -10.83 2.28
N SER A 290 39.48 -11.15 3.55
CA SER A 290 38.54 -10.78 4.65
C SER A 290 38.15 -9.29 4.66
N HIS A 291 39.07 -8.38 4.35
CA HIS A 291 38.84 -6.94 4.32
C HIS A 291 38.23 -6.41 3.00
N GLU A 292 38.06 -7.28 2.01
CA GLU A 292 37.49 -6.99 0.69
C GLU A 292 36.11 -7.63 0.51
N LYS A 293 35.69 -8.45 1.50
CA LYS A 293 34.39 -9.10 1.47
C LYS A 293 33.24 -8.08 1.54
N SER A 294 32.18 -8.33 0.81
CA SER A 294 30.94 -7.55 0.76
C SER A 294 29.77 -8.49 0.48
N ILE A 295 28.56 -8.10 0.76
CA ILE A 295 27.37 -8.82 0.35
C ILE A 295 27.10 -8.49 -1.13
N PRO A 296 26.96 -9.49 -2.03
CA PRO A 296 26.61 -9.22 -3.42
C PRO A 296 25.22 -8.61 -3.55
N ASP A 297 25.04 -7.70 -4.52
CA ASP A 297 23.76 -6.97 -4.68
C ASP A 297 22.58 -7.91 -5.00
N THR A 298 22.80 -9.01 -5.73
CA THR A 298 21.77 -10.03 -5.96
C THR A 298 21.18 -10.62 -4.68
N TYR A 299 22.00 -10.74 -3.63
CA TYR A 299 21.58 -11.20 -2.30
C TYR A 299 20.99 -10.08 -1.45
N LYS A 300 21.41 -8.81 -1.64
CA LYS A 300 20.81 -7.66 -0.96
C LYS A 300 19.37 -7.44 -1.40
N PHE A 301 19.12 -7.45 -2.71
CA PHE A 301 17.81 -7.15 -3.30
C PHE A 301 16.98 -8.41 -3.55
N SER A 302 17.10 -9.40 -2.69
CA SER A 302 16.34 -10.65 -2.72
C SER A 302 15.17 -10.64 -1.70
N SER A 303 14.31 -11.66 -1.72
CA SER A 303 13.13 -11.76 -0.85
C SER A 303 13.48 -11.64 0.65
N VAL A 304 12.49 -11.37 1.48
CA VAL A 304 12.67 -11.29 2.95
C VAL A 304 13.26 -12.60 3.48
N GLU A 305 12.77 -13.74 3.01
CA GLU A 305 13.22 -15.07 3.41
C GLU A 305 14.68 -15.31 3.04
N GLN A 306 15.05 -14.98 1.79
CA GLN A 306 16.42 -15.14 1.30
C GLN A 306 17.41 -14.24 2.07
N ARG A 307 17.03 -12.97 2.33
CA ARG A 307 17.85 -12.06 3.14
C ARG A 307 17.94 -12.49 4.61
N ALA A 308 16.87 -13.05 5.15
CA ALA A 308 16.87 -13.58 6.52
C ALA A 308 17.81 -14.78 6.65
N GLU A 309 17.82 -15.70 5.66
CA GLU A 309 18.76 -16.84 5.66
C GLU A 309 20.21 -16.37 5.50
N LEU A 310 20.48 -15.39 4.61
CA LEU A 310 21.79 -14.76 4.51
C LEU A 310 22.23 -14.16 5.86
N PHE A 311 21.34 -13.42 6.51
CA PHE A 311 21.61 -12.79 7.83
C PHE A 311 21.90 -13.84 8.89
N ARG A 312 21.14 -14.96 8.93
CA ARG A 312 21.38 -16.09 9.85
C ARG A 312 22.75 -16.71 9.64
N GLY A 313 23.15 -16.95 8.39
CA GLY A 313 24.47 -17.48 8.06
C GLY A 313 25.61 -16.55 8.50
N LEU A 314 25.46 -15.23 8.31
CA LEU A 314 26.39 -14.22 8.81
C LEU A 314 26.51 -14.26 10.35
N VAL A 315 25.38 -14.30 11.04
CA VAL A 315 25.36 -14.34 12.52
C VAL A 315 25.96 -15.64 13.04
N ASP A 316 25.68 -16.77 12.40
CA ASP A 316 26.19 -18.08 12.84
C ASP A 316 27.70 -18.24 12.58
N SER A 317 28.24 -17.49 11.60
CA SER A 317 29.71 -17.46 11.37
C SER A 317 30.43 -16.50 12.33
N ASP A 318 30.33 -15.19 12.13
CA ASP A 318 31.12 -14.15 12.80
C ASP A 318 30.28 -13.29 13.78
N GLY A 319 29.00 -13.67 14.04
CA GLY A 319 28.17 -13.00 15.03
C GLY A 319 28.67 -13.25 16.46
N GLU A 320 28.57 -12.25 17.32
CA GLU A 320 28.90 -12.28 18.73
C GLU A 320 27.73 -11.81 19.57
N VAL A 321 27.43 -12.51 20.65
CA VAL A 321 26.43 -12.05 21.63
C VAL A 321 27.17 -11.64 22.90
N THR A 322 27.02 -10.37 23.30
CA THR A 322 27.66 -9.82 24.51
C THR A 322 27.08 -10.48 25.76
N LYS A 323 27.74 -10.26 26.92
CA LYS A 323 27.24 -10.74 28.22
C LYS A 323 25.86 -10.15 28.55
N GLU A 324 25.58 -8.97 28.07
CA GLU A 324 24.29 -8.28 28.22
C GLU A 324 23.23 -8.75 27.21
N GLY A 325 23.53 -9.73 26.34
CA GLY A 325 22.60 -10.28 25.35
C GLY A 325 22.43 -9.43 24.10
N THR A 326 23.36 -8.51 23.81
CA THR A 326 23.32 -7.69 22.58
C THR A 326 24.02 -8.42 21.44
N LEU A 327 23.36 -8.53 20.29
CA LEU A 327 23.92 -9.09 19.07
C LEU A 327 24.88 -8.09 18.42
N CYS A 328 26.06 -8.54 18.06
CA CYS A 328 27.09 -7.77 17.37
C CYS A 328 27.67 -8.58 16.22
N TYR A 329 28.23 -7.88 15.23
CA TYR A 329 29.04 -8.48 14.17
C TYR A 329 30.35 -7.71 14.06
N SER A 330 31.45 -8.41 13.85
CA SER A 330 32.80 -7.80 13.80
C SER A 330 33.51 -8.17 12.49
N THR A 331 33.95 -7.17 11.72
CA THR A 331 34.63 -7.40 10.43
C THR A 331 35.77 -6.41 10.20
N THR A 332 36.75 -6.82 9.42
CA THR A 332 37.83 -5.93 8.93
C THR A 332 37.49 -5.25 7.60
N SER A 333 36.35 -5.58 7.00
CA SER A 333 35.81 -4.91 5.81
C SER A 333 34.86 -3.78 6.21
N ALA A 334 35.17 -2.55 5.81
CA ALA A 334 34.28 -1.41 6.00
C ALA A 334 32.99 -1.58 5.19
N THR A 335 33.11 -2.02 3.93
CA THR A 335 31.98 -2.27 3.04
C THR A 335 31.03 -3.34 3.62
N LEU A 336 31.58 -4.46 4.13
CA LEU A 336 30.76 -5.49 4.74
C LEU A 336 30.05 -4.97 6.01
N ALA A 337 30.69 -4.09 6.77
CA ALA A 337 30.05 -3.50 7.96
C ALA A 337 28.82 -2.63 7.54
N GLU A 338 28.94 -1.84 6.46
CA GLU A 338 27.84 -1.06 5.88
C GLU A 338 26.76 -1.96 5.28
N ASP A 339 27.15 -3.02 4.56
CA ASP A 339 26.21 -4.01 4.00
C ASP A 339 25.37 -4.69 5.09
N ILE A 340 25.98 -5.04 6.23
CA ILE A 340 25.27 -5.64 7.36
C ILE A 340 24.32 -4.65 8.02
N VAL A 341 24.68 -3.37 8.09
CA VAL A 341 23.77 -2.32 8.55
C VAL A 341 22.57 -2.21 7.64
N TRP A 342 22.79 -2.14 6.32
CA TRP A 342 21.73 -2.10 5.33
C TRP A 342 20.83 -3.35 5.40
N LEU A 343 21.45 -4.55 5.45
CA LEU A 343 20.71 -5.82 5.53
C LEU A 343 19.81 -5.87 6.79
N ALA A 344 20.35 -5.48 7.95
CA ALA A 344 19.57 -5.46 9.20
C ALA A 344 18.41 -4.46 9.13
N ARG A 345 18.63 -3.26 8.57
CA ARG A 345 17.59 -2.24 8.40
C ARG A 345 16.53 -2.70 7.39
N SER A 346 16.93 -3.31 6.29
CA SER A 346 15.99 -3.84 5.28
C SER A 346 15.08 -4.97 5.81
N LEU A 347 15.46 -5.63 6.90
CA LEU A 347 14.68 -6.63 7.64
C LEU A 347 13.89 -6.01 8.83
N GLY A 348 13.72 -4.69 8.88
CA GLY A 348 12.97 -4.02 9.95
C GLY A 348 13.71 -3.90 11.28
N GLY A 349 15.02 -4.16 11.29
CA GLY A 349 15.90 -4.02 12.45
C GLY A 349 16.55 -2.65 12.55
N LYS A 350 17.34 -2.47 13.63
CA LYS A 350 18.23 -1.31 13.84
C LYS A 350 19.67 -1.79 13.87
N ALA A 351 20.54 -1.08 13.19
CA ALA A 351 21.95 -1.41 13.15
C ALA A 351 22.81 -0.14 13.11
N ARG A 352 23.94 -0.21 13.81
CA ARG A 352 24.89 0.90 13.86
C ARG A 352 26.34 0.37 13.88
N VAL A 353 27.19 0.93 13.03
CA VAL A 353 28.64 0.77 13.15
C VAL A 353 29.11 1.56 14.35
N GLN A 354 29.84 0.93 15.27
CA GLN A 354 30.42 1.63 16.43
C GLN A 354 31.46 2.65 15.96
N PRO A 355 31.46 3.87 16.52
CA PRO A 355 32.34 4.95 16.04
C PRO A 355 33.84 4.69 16.30
N THR A 356 34.16 3.76 17.19
CA THR A 356 35.55 3.41 17.54
C THR A 356 35.93 2.09 16.90
N THR A 357 36.81 2.12 15.92
CA THR A 357 37.45 0.92 15.39
C THR A 357 38.41 0.34 16.40
N LYS A 358 38.18 -0.90 16.82
CA LYS A 358 39.16 -1.63 17.61
C LYS A 358 40.27 -2.15 16.69
N GLN A 359 41.50 -2.10 17.18
CA GLN A 359 42.62 -2.73 16.48
C GLN A 359 42.49 -4.25 16.59
N ALA A 360 42.36 -4.94 15.47
CA ALA A 360 42.46 -6.39 15.43
C ALA A 360 43.89 -6.84 15.72
N PHE A 361 44.05 -8.00 16.31
CA PHE A 361 45.34 -8.64 16.54
C PHE A 361 45.24 -10.11 16.13
N TYR A 362 46.31 -10.65 15.62
CA TYR A 362 46.46 -12.09 15.37
C TYR A 362 47.79 -12.58 15.92
N TYR A 363 47.89 -13.87 16.16
CA TYR A 363 49.15 -14.50 16.60
C TYR A 363 49.85 -15.11 15.37
N ALA A 364 51.04 -14.68 15.11
CA ALA A 364 51.92 -15.28 14.10
C ALA A 364 52.29 -16.73 14.47
N PRO A 365 52.73 -17.57 13.52
CA PRO A 365 53.12 -18.96 13.81
C PRO A 365 54.17 -19.11 14.89
N ASN A 366 54.99 -18.06 15.14
CA ASN A 366 55.97 -18.01 16.25
C ASN A 366 55.36 -17.62 17.60
N GLY A 367 54.02 -17.46 17.72
CA GLY A 367 53.33 -17.07 18.93
C GLY A 367 53.31 -15.56 19.23
N GLU A 368 53.97 -14.75 18.38
CA GLU A 368 54.00 -13.30 18.53
C GLU A 368 52.62 -12.65 18.22
N ARG A 369 52.20 -11.71 19.05
CA ARG A 369 50.96 -10.95 18.85
C ARG A 369 51.22 -9.81 17.88
N VAL A 370 50.71 -9.96 16.67
CA VAL A 370 50.87 -8.99 15.58
C VAL A 370 49.57 -8.11 15.44
N LYS A 371 49.81 -6.83 15.22
CA LYS A 371 48.78 -5.86 14.98
C LYS A 371 48.14 -6.08 13.58
N GLY A 372 46.87 -6.42 13.56
CA GLY A 372 46.09 -6.61 12.32
C GLY A 372 45.50 -5.30 11.77
N ARG A 373 44.54 -5.41 10.90
CA ARG A 373 43.76 -4.28 10.35
C ARG A 373 42.76 -3.74 11.39
N PRO A 374 42.27 -2.48 11.27
CA PRO A 374 41.13 -1.99 12.04
C PRO A 374 39.92 -2.91 11.90
N CYS A 375 39.20 -3.12 13.00
CA CYS A 375 38.00 -3.96 13.03
C CYS A 375 36.78 -3.08 13.27
N HIS A 376 35.82 -3.17 12.36
CA HIS A 376 34.53 -2.51 12.46
C HIS A 376 33.57 -3.41 13.23
N ARG A 377 32.91 -2.87 14.26
CA ARG A 377 31.91 -3.58 15.02
C ARG A 377 30.52 -2.99 14.78
N VAL A 378 29.60 -3.83 14.32
CA VAL A 378 28.19 -3.48 14.10
C VAL A 378 27.39 -3.98 15.28
N THR A 379 26.60 -3.11 15.93
CA THR A 379 25.61 -3.48 16.94
C THR A 379 24.27 -3.63 16.27
N LEU A 380 23.56 -4.72 16.57
CA LEU A 380 22.34 -5.15 15.90
C LEU A 380 21.19 -5.29 16.90
N THR A 381 20.03 -4.77 16.55
CA THR A 381 18.75 -5.00 17.26
C THR A 381 17.74 -5.43 16.21
N MET A 382 17.37 -6.71 16.23
CA MET A 382 16.59 -7.33 15.16
C MET A 382 15.22 -7.76 15.63
N PRO A 383 14.19 -7.80 14.75
CA PRO A 383 12.96 -8.51 15.00
C PRO A 383 13.21 -9.97 15.33
N ARG A 384 12.43 -10.51 16.26
CA ARG A 384 12.66 -11.85 16.83
C ARG A 384 12.64 -12.96 15.76
N GLU A 385 11.81 -12.83 14.77
CA GLU A 385 11.66 -13.76 13.66
C GLU A 385 12.93 -13.92 12.81
N PHE A 386 13.82 -12.92 12.80
CA PHE A 386 15.05 -12.93 12.01
C PHE A 386 16.31 -13.24 12.81
N VAL A 387 16.22 -13.22 14.15
CA VAL A 387 17.39 -13.41 15.03
C VAL A 387 17.78 -14.87 15.21
N CYS A 388 16.86 -15.82 15.00
CA CYS A 388 17.08 -17.23 15.23
C CYS A 388 18.02 -17.86 14.20
N GLY A 389 19.33 -17.81 14.45
CA GLY A 389 20.31 -18.64 13.79
C GLY A 389 20.25 -20.12 14.25
N ARG A 390 21.12 -20.95 13.69
CA ARG A 390 21.22 -22.39 14.01
C ARG A 390 22.23 -22.68 15.11
N TYR A 391 23.10 -21.73 15.43
CA TYR A 391 24.07 -21.85 16.54
C TYR A 391 23.35 -21.63 17.88
N LYS A 392 22.85 -22.69 18.49
CA LYS A 392 22.02 -22.67 19.72
C LYS A 392 22.61 -21.87 20.85
N GLU A 393 23.89 -22.06 21.16
CA GLU A 393 24.55 -21.35 22.27
C GLU A 393 24.50 -19.82 22.10
N ARG A 394 24.59 -19.32 20.83
CA ARG A 394 24.44 -17.89 20.55
C ARG A 394 23.02 -17.43 20.71
N VAL A 395 22.07 -18.19 20.15
CA VAL A 395 20.63 -17.85 20.19
C VAL A 395 20.10 -17.80 21.62
N GLU A 396 20.49 -18.74 22.48
CA GLU A 396 20.09 -18.81 23.89
C GLU A 396 20.61 -17.62 24.72
N ARG A 397 21.75 -17.03 24.32
CA ARG A 397 22.34 -15.85 24.97
C ARG A 397 21.72 -14.54 24.56
N ILE A 398 20.98 -14.49 23.43
CA ILE A 398 20.26 -13.29 23.03
C ILE A 398 19.10 -13.05 23.97
N LYS A 399 18.96 -11.84 24.49
CA LYS A 399 17.86 -11.51 25.41
C LYS A 399 16.50 -11.87 24.81
N PRO A 400 15.65 -12.68 25.48
CA PRO A 400 14.37 -13.11 24.94
C PRO A 400 13.36 -11.96 24.73
N THR A 401 13.63 -10.80 25.27
CA THR A 401 12.76 -9.63 25.26
C THR A 401 13.31 -8.50 24.38
N ILE A 402 13.41 -8.74 23.08
CA ILE A 402 13.40 -7.59 22.17
C ILE A 402 11.92 -7.27 21.96
N GLU A 403 11.35 -6.56 22.93
CA GLU A 403 10.03 -5.99 22.80
C GLU A 403 10.04 -5.03 21.60
N GLU A 404 8.96 -4.95 20.85
CA GLU A 404 8.79 -4.03 19.70
C GLU A 404 9.24 -2.61 19.99
N ARG A 405 9.16 -2.19 21.26
CA ARG A 405 9.62 -0.88 21.74
C ARG A 405 11.10 -0.58 21.49
N TYR A 406 11.96 -1.56 21.28
CA TYR A 406 13.38 -1.34 21.00
C TYR A 406 13.67 -1.21 19.49
N LEU A 407 12.71 -1.53 18.65
CA LEU A 407 12.81 -1.45 17.20
C LEU A 407 12.43 -0.07 16.65
N THR A 408 11.71 0.77 17.42
CA THR A 408 11.41 2.14 17.03
C THR A 408 12.67 3.00 17.03
N ARG A 409 12.80 3.90 16.05
CA ARG A 409 13.92 4.86 16.00
C ARG A 409 13.60 6.11 16.78
N TRP A 410 14.60 6.67 17.47
CA TRP A 410 14.52 7.90 18.23
C TRP A 410 15.31 9.00 17.54
N ILE A 411 14.74 10.18 17.37
CA ILE A 411 15.44 11.33 16.82
C ILE A 411 16.55 11.74 17.79
N ASP A 412 17.80 11.78 17.29
CA ASP A 412 18.99 12.12 18.07
C ASP A 412 19.43 13.58 17.86
N SER A 413 19.48 14.05 16.62
CA SER A 413 19.76 15.46 16.28
C SER A 413 19.01 15.90 15.03
N ILE A 414 18.80 17.22 14.90
CA ILE A 414 18.29 17.89 13.72
C ILE A 414 19.21 19.08 13.45
N GLU A 415 19.83 19.15 12.27
CA GLU A 415 20.86 20.13 11.92
C GLU A 415 20.55 20.76 10.57
N TYR A 416 20.59 22.11 10.48
CA TYR A 416 20.43 22.82 9.22
C TYR A 416 21.61 22.54 8.26
N VAL A 417 21.30 22.25 7.00
CA VAL A 417 22.32 21.88 6.00
C VAL A 417 22.29 22.75 4.75
N GLY A 418 21.47 23.78 4.72
CA GLY A 418 21.37 24.73 3.62
C GLY A 418 20.03 24.68 2.88
N ASP A 419 19.87 25.54 1.89
CA ASP A 419 18.73 25.54 0.98
C ASP A 419 19.06 24.63 -0.19
N LEU A 420 18.29 23.53 -0.33
CA LEU A 420 18.55 22.46 -1.30
C LEU A 420 17.30 22.18 -2.15
N ASP A 421 17.52 21.66 -3.35
CA ASP A 421 16.44 21.15 -4.19
C ASP A 421 15.75 19.95 -3.54
N THR A 422 14.44 20.06 -3.37
CA THR A 422 13.61 19.05 -2.75
C THR A 422 12.48 18.60 -3.66
N MET A 423 12.00 17.39 -3.46
CA MET A 423 10.88 16.78 -4.16
C MET A 423 10.00 16.01 -3.17
N CYS A 424 8.69 16.08 -3.35
CA CYS A 424 7.73 15.25 -2.62
C CYS A 424 7.16 14.18 -3.53
N ILE A 425 6.89 13.01 -2.96
CA ILE A 425 6.14 11.94 -3.63
C ILE A 425 4.81 11.68 -2.91
N ALA A 426 3.78 11.34 -3.66
CA ALA A 426 2.55 10.75 -3.14
C ALA A 426 2.62 9.23 -3.37
N VAL A 427 2.17 8.44 -2.40
CA VAL A 427 2.18 6.98 -2.46
C VAL A 427 0.78 6.40 -2.33
N GLU A 428 0.58 5.18 -2.82
CA GLU A 428 -0.70 4.47 -2.82
C GLU A 428 -1.10 3.94 -1.44
N ALA A 429 -0.13 3.77 -0.53
CA ALA A 429 -0.40 3.31 0.84
C ALA A 429 -1.47 4.18 1.53
N ASP A 430 -2.48 3.55 2.12
CA ASP A 430 -3.64 4.22 2.73
C ASP A 430 -3.25 5.20 3.85
N ASP A 431 -2.18 4.91 4.57
CA ASP A 431 -1.63 5.78 5.61
C ASP A 431 -0.77 6.92 5.03
N GLY A 432 -0.50 6.91 3.71
CA GLY A 432 0.34 7.88 3.00
C GLY A 432 1.78 7.91 3.50
N LEU A 433 2.20 6.88 4.24
CA LEU A 433 3.55 6.74 4.76
C LEU A 433 4.39 5.88 3.80
N TYR A 434 5.67 6.23 3.68
CA TYR A 434 6.64 5.44 2.91
C TYR A 434 8.00 5.44 3.59
N GLN A 435 8.85 4.48 3.24
CA GLN A 435 10.22 4.37 3.71
C GLN A 435 11.13 5.15 2.78
N ALA A 436 11.77 6.20 3.30
CA ALA A 436 12.79 6.98 2.60
C ALA A 436 14.18 6.39 2.84
N ASN A 437 15.25 7.17 2.63
CA ASN A 437 16.64 6.77 2.87
C ASN A 437 16.78 6.04 4.21
N ASP A 438 17.58 4.96 4.23
CA ASP A 438 17.73 4.13 5.44
C ASP A 438 16.40 3.54 5.98
N PHE A 439 15.36 3.40 5.14
CA PHE A 439 14.03 2.88 5.50
C PHE A 439 13.31 3.72 6.57
N ILE A 440 13.32 5.07 6.45
CA ILE A 440 12.70 6.03 7.38
C ILE A 440 11.29 6.47 6.92
N VAL A 441 10.26 6.50 7.78
CA VAL A 441 8.81 6.68 7.48
C VAL A 441 8.27 8.13 7.58
N THR A 442 7.40 8.70 6.60
CA THR A 442 6.96 10.14 6.42
C THR A 442 5.62 10.47 5.67
N HIS A 443 5.05 11.80 5.57
CA HIS A 443 3.61 12.22 5.28
C HIS A 443 3.16 13.63 4.66
N ASN A 444 1.71 14.01 4.37
CA ASN A 444 1.10 15.31 3.81
C ASN A 444 -0.42 15.73 3.88
N SER A 445 -1.04 17.15 3.95
CA SER A 445 -2.41 17.82 3.63
C SER A 445 -2.74 19.28 4.14
N PHE A 446 -3.70 20.21 3.52
CA PHE A 446 -3.92 21.65 3.92
C PHE A 446 -5.34 22.31 3.91
N LEU A 447 -6.24 22.20 2.86
CA LEU A 447 -7.43 23.10 2.70
C LEU A 447 -8.53 22.94 3.75
N THR A 448 -8.80 21.74 4.21
CA THR A 448 -9.81 21.44 5.24
C THR A 448 -9.63 22.30 6.50
N ALA A 449 -8.38 22.62 6.85
CA ALA A 449 -8.07 23.45 8.02
C ALA A 449 -8.62 24.88 7.92
N CYS A 450 -8.53 25.52 6.76
CA CYS A 450 -8.99 26.90 6.58
C CYS A 450 -10.49 27.06 6.83
N LEU A 451 -11.31 26.12 6.38
CA LEU A 451 -12.77 26.14 6.56
C LEU A 451 -13.18 25.91 8.00
N VAL A 452 -12.57 24.93 8.68
CA VAL A 452 -12.84 24.69 10.11
C VAL A 452 -12.53 25.95 10.94
N ILE A 453 -11.37 26.56 10.70
CA ILE A 453 -10.91 27.74 11.45
C ILE A 453 -11.81 28.95 11.17
N TRP A 454 -12.24 29.14 9.92
CA TRP A 454 -13.18 30.18 9.56
C TRP A 454 -14.53 30.04 10.29
N ILE A 455 -15.12 28.82 10.28
CA ILE A 455 -16.41 28.59 10.97
C ILE A 455 -16.24 28.82 12.48
N LEU A 456 -15.22 28.23 13.10
CA LEU A 456 -14.95 28.39 14.53
C LEU A 456 -14.79 29.87 14.91
N ALA A 457 -14.04 30.62 14.12
CA ALA A 457 -13.73 32.04 14.45
C ALA A 457 -14.91 33.00 14.31
N THR A 458 -15.76 32.78 13.31
CA THR A 458 -16.81 33.74 12.91
C THR A 458 -18.21 33.35 13.39
N ARG A 459 -18.40 32.13 13.96
CA ARG A 459 -19.70 31.63 14.42
C ARG A 459 -19.64 31.21 15.88
N PRO A 460 -19.88 32.14 16.83
CA PRO A 460 -19.96 31.79 18.24
C PRO A 460 -20.98 30.67 18.51
N ASN A 461 -20.64 29.75 19.41
CA ASN A 461 -21.45 28.58 19.76
C ASN A 461 -21.72 27.61 18.60
N CYS A 462 -20.90 27.58 17.54
CA CYS A 462 -21.00 26.59 16.51
C CYS A 462 -20.56 25.21 17.01
N LYS A 463 -21.19 24.15 16.47
CA LYS A 463 -20.86 22.77 16.73
C LYS A 463 -20.53 22.04 15.42
N GLY A 464 -19.43 21.32 15.40
CA GLY A 464 -19.03 20.63 14.20
C GLY A 464 -18.38 19.29 14.42
N VAL A 465 -18.39 18.48 13.36
CA VAL A 465 -17.69 17.20 13.28
C VAL A 465 -16.79 17.18 12.05
N VAL A 466 -15.56 16.76 12.27
CA VAL A 466 -14.62 16.45 11.18
C VAL A 466 -14.38 14.96 11.18
N THR A 467 -14.47 14.30 10.03
CA THR A 467 -14.20 12.88 9.88
C THR A 467 -13.34 12.56 8.66
N ALA A 468 -12.69 11.40 8.72
CA ALA A 468 -11.93 10.80 7.62
C ALA A 468 -12.07 9.29 7.67
N ASN A 469 -11.70 8.60 6.59
CA ASN A 469 -11.87 7.15 6.41
C ASN A 469 -11.33 6.30 7.59
N THR A 470 -10.18 6.65 8.15
CA THR A 470 -9.57 5.92 9.26
C THR A 470 -9.25 6.82 10.45
N ALA A 471 -9.22 6.24 11.66
CA ALA A 471 -8.83 6.95 12.89
C ALA A 471 -7.41 7.54 12.76
N SER A 472 -6.50 6.83 12.11
CA SER A 472 -5.14 7.29 11.87
C SER A 472 -5.13 8.52 10.96
N GLN A 473 -5.81 8.47 9.81
CA GLN A 473 -5.93 9.62 8.90
C GLN A 473 -6.55 10.82 9.59
N LEU A 474 -7.66 10.63 10.28
CA LEU A 474 -8.34 11.70 10.98
C LEU A 474 -7.41 12.41 11.97
N LYS A 475 -6.75 11.66 12.86
CA LYS A 475 -5.91 12.21 13.93
C LYS A 475 -4.57 12.73 13.43
N THR A 476 -3.89 11.99 12.54
CA THR A 476 -2.52 12.31 12.13
C THR A 476 -2.43 13.21 10.91
N LYS A 477 -3.51 13.30 10.10
CA LYS A 477 -3.58 14.14 8.91
C LYS A 477 -4.53 15.31 9.09
N THR A 478 -5.82 15.08 9.03
CA THR A 478 -6.84 16.13 8.94
C THR A 478 -6.86 16.98 10.19
N PHE A 479 -6.98 16.38 11.37
CA PHE A 479 -7.07 17.14 12.62
C PHE A 479 -5.75 17.75 13.06
N ALA A 480 -4.63 17.08 12.76
CA ALA A 480 -3.29 17.64 13.00
C ALA A 480 -3.04 18.89 12.16
N GLU A 481 -3.47 18.90 10.88
CA GLU A 481 -3.36 20.10 10.02
C GLU A 481 -4.27 21.24 10.50
N ILE A 482 -5.51 20.95 10.91
CA ILE A 482 -6.39 21.97 11.51
C ILE A 482 -5.73 22.58 12.74
N SER A 483 -5.21 21.74 13.63
CA SER A 483 -4.52 22.17 14.86
C SER A 483 -3.28 23.03 14.57
N LYS A 484 -2.51 22.66 13.55
CA LYS A 484 -1.32 23.39 13.11
C LYS A 484 -1.68 24.79 12.61
N TRP A 485 -2.65 24.88 11.72
CA TRP A 485 -3.05 26.16 11.11
C TRP A 485 -3.75 27.07 12.10
N LEU A 486 -4.54 26.51 13.03
CA LEU A 486 -5.12 27.30 14.11
C LEU A 486 -4.04 27.96 14.98
N LYS A 487 -3.00 27.21 15.37
CA LYS A 487 -1.87 27.77 16.14
C LYS A 487 -1.10 28.89 15.44
N ARG A 488 -1.14 28.91 14.11
CA ARG A 488 -0.48 29.91 13.27
C ARG A 488 -1.38 31.10 12.92
N SER A 489 -2.65 31.01 13.22
CA SER A 489 -3.62 32.05 12.96
C SER A 489 -3.60 33.11 14.06
N ILE A 490 -3.99 34.30 13.70
CA ILE A 490 -4.09 35.45 14.65
C ILE A 490 -5.12 35.21 15.77
N ILE A 491 -6.02 34.21 15.58
CA ILE A 491 -7.09 33.85 16.53
C ILE A 491 -6.73 32.68 17.43
N ALA A 492 -5.48 32.17 17.41
CA ALA A 492 -5.03 30.99 18.14
C ALA A 492 -5.40 31.03 19.63
N ASP A 493 -5.30 32.21 20.24
CA ASP A 493 -5.54 32.42 21.67
C ASP A 493 -7.00 32.30 22.10
N MET A 494 -7.95 32.30 21.16
CA MET A 494 -9.39 32.11 21.46
C MET A 494 -9.76 30.66 21.76
N PHE A 495 -8.94 29.69 21.31
CA PHE A 495 -9.29 28.27 21.33
C PHE A 495 -8.27 27.43 22.12
N GLU A 496 -8.77 26.35 22.71
CA GLU A 496 -7.98 25.27 23.29
C GLU A 496 -8.00 24.05 22.37
N ILE A 497 -6.83 23.52 22.03
CA ILE A 497 -6.67 22.34 21.17
C ILE A 497 -6.43 21.12 22.03
N LYS A 498 -7.34 20.17 22.02
CA LYS A 498 -7.28 18.87 22.67
C LYS A 498 -6.94 17.76 21.67
N ALA A 499 -6.83 16.51 22.11
CA ALA A 499 -6.48 15.39 21.26
C ALA A 499 -7.53 15.10 20.16
N GLU A 500 -8.81 15.28 20.46
CA GLU A 500 -9.96 14.95 19.60
C GLU A 500 -10.96 16.10 19.47
N SER A 501 -10.69 17.28 20.04
CA SER A 501 -11.53 18.46 19.92
C SER A 501 -10.74 19.76 19.87
N ILE A 502 -11.35 20.77 19.28
CA ILE A 502 -10.94 22.17 19.41
C ILE A 502 -12.11 22.93 20.01
N GLU A 503 -11.90 23.59 21.14
CA GLU A 503 -12.91 24.19 21.97
C GLU A 503 -12.62 25.68 22.18
N ALA A 504 -13.66 26.52 22.10
CA ALA A 504 -13.50 27.91 22.47
C ALA A 504 -13.31 28.03 23.98
N LYS A 505 -12.32 28.81 24.43
CA LYS A 505 -12.05 28.98 25.87
C LYS A 505 -13.22 29.62 26.63
N GLU A 506 -14.03 30.41 25.96
CA GLU A 506 -15.19 31.08 26.52
C GLU A 506 -16.38 30.15 26.75
N ALA A 507 -16.63 29.19 25.86
CA ALA A 507 -17.76 28.26 25.93
C ALA A 507 -17.42 26.87 25.43
N PRO A 508 -16.57 26.09 26.10
CA PRO A 508 -15.98 24.86 25.58
C PRO A 508 -17.00 23.76 25.25
N GLU A 509 -18.16 23.75 25.88
CA GLU A 509 -19.21 22.76 25.67
C GLU A 509 -20.18 23.12 24.53
N ALA A 510 -20.34 24.42 24.25
CA ALA A 510 -21.29 24.91 23.26
C ALA A 510 -20.61 25.29 21.93
N TRP A 511 -19.32 25.65 21.97
CA TRP A 511 -18.57 26.16 20.83
C TRP A 511 -17.32 25.32 20.56
N ARG A 512 -17.46 24.35 19.67
CA ARG A 512 -16.44 23.33 19.45
C ARG A 512 -16.54 22.61 18.13
N VAL A 513 -15.45 21.93 17.76
CA VAL A 513 -15.40 20.92 16.71
C VAL A 513 -14.74 19.65 17.23
N ASP A 514 -15.33 18.51 16.91
CA ASP A 514 -14.90 17.19 17.33
C ASP A 514 -14.37 16.37 16.15
N ALA A 515 -13.29 15.62 16.36
CA ALA A 515 -12.76 14.62 15.43
C ALA A 515 -13.41 13.27 15.71
N GLN A 516 -14.23 12.76 14.79
CA GLN A 516 -14.95 11.48 14.94
C GLN A 516 -14.66 10.53 13.79
N THR A 517 -14.39 9.25 14.10
CA THR A 517 -14.16 8.22 13.10
C THR A 517 -15.44 7.72 12.46
N CYS A 518 -15.48 7.57 11.14
CA CYS A 518 -16.67 7.13 10.38
C CYS A 518 -16.81 5.61 10.29
N LYS A 519 -17.06 4.93 11.43
CA LYS A 519 -17.38 3.50 11.43
C LYS A 519 -18.90 3.31 11.41
N GLU A 520 -19.40 2.36 10.62
CA GLU A 520 -20.84 2.05 10.51
C GLU A 520 -21.47 1.73 11.88
N GLU A 521 -20.71 1.05 12.75
CA GLU A 521 -21.11 0.66 14.11
C GLU A 521 -21.37 1.87 15.04
N ASN A 522 -20.76 3.05 14.73
CA ASN A 522 -20.84 4.26 15.54
C ASN A 522 -21.57 5.40 14.80
N SER A 523 -22.42 5.10 13.83
CA SER A 523 -23.10 6.12 13.01
C SER A 523 -23.92 7.11 13.84
N GLU A 524 -24.57 6.67 14.92
CA GLU A 524 -25.35 7.49 15.85
C GLU A 524 -24.53 8.61 16.52
N SER A 525 -23.20 8.48 16.61
CA SER A 525 -22.35 9.52 17.18
C SER A 525 -22.28 10.79 16.31
N PHE A 526 -22.67 10.70 15.03
CA PHE A 526 -22.83 11.84 14.13
C PHE A 526 -24.16 12.57 14.26
N ALA A 527 -25.10 11.99 15.00
CA ALA A 527 -26.38 12.62 15.32
C ALA A 527 -26.20 13.74 16.37
N GLY A 528 -27.12 14.68 16.41
CA GLY A 528 -27.24 15.64 17.51
C GLY A 528 -26.32 16.85 17.46
N GLN A 529 -25.66 17.13 16.32
CA GLN A 529 -24.96 18.40 16.11
C GLN A 529 -25.98 19.51 15.81
N HIS A 530 -26.71 19.92 16.84
CA HIS A 530 -27.73 20.99 16.73
C HIS A 530 -27.17 22.31 17.27
N ALA A 531 -27.37 23.37 16.51
CA ALA A 531 -26.97 24.72 16.87
C ALA A 531 -28.02 25.73 16.37
N ALA A 532 -29.22 25.71 16.97
CA ALA A 532 -30.40 26.44 16.48
C ALA A 532 -30.19 27.95 16.31
N SER A 533 -29.33 28.58 17.14
CA SER A 533 -28.95 30.00 17.05
C SER A 533 -27.56 30.25 16.48
N SER A 534 -26.93 29.21 15.86
CA SER A 534 -25.59 29.30 15.30
C SER A 534 -25.43 28.31 14.13
N THR A 535 -24.19 27.84 13.90
CA THR A 535 -23.83 26.95 12.78
C THR A 535 -23.56 25.55 13.29
N SER A 536 -24.30 24.57 12.73
CA SER A 536 -23.93 23.14 12.78
C SER A 536 -23.17 22.76 11.51
N PHE A 537 -22.02 22.09 11.63
CA PHE A 537 -21.25 21.77 10.44
C PHE A 537 -20.59 20.37 10.44
N TYR A 538 -20.48 19.80 9.26
CA TYR A 538 -19.81 18.55 9.01
C TYR A 538 -18.74 18.71 7.93
N ILE A 539 -17.56 18.14 8.18
CA ILE A 539 -16.48 18.11 7.19
C ILE A 539 -16.02 16.66 7.01
N PHE A 540 -16.18 16.15 5.79
CA PHE A 540 -15.73 14.82 5.41
C PHE A 540 -14.48 14.93 4.53
N ASP A 541 -13.35 14.47 5.08
CA ASP A 541 -12.12 14.31 4.34
C ASP A 541 -12.05 12.89 3.77
N GLU A 542 -11.51 12.74 2.55
CA GLU A 542 -11.55 11.49 1.78
C GLU A 542 -12.98 10.92 1.63
N ALA A 543 -13.90 11.78 1.29
CA ALA A 543 -15.34 11.52 1.29
C ALA A 543 -15.79 10.32 0.43
N SER A 544 -15.01 9.91 -0.57
CA SER A 544 -15.29 8.70 -1.37
C SER A 544 -15.34 7.41 -0.54
N ALA A 545 -14.64 7.39 0.60
CA ALA A 545 -14.52 6.21 1.45
C ALA A 545 -15.44 6.23 2.66
N VAL A 546 -16.15 7.35 2.95
CA VAL A 546 -17.08 7.47 4.07
C VAL A 546 -18.36 6.65 3.79
N PRO A 547 -18.75 5.72 4.69
CA PRO A 547 -19.95 4.90 4.53
C PRO A 547 -21.23 5.71 4.38
N ASP A 548 -22.16 5.27 3.52
CA ASP A 548 -23.42 6.00 3.22
C ASP A 548 -24.30 6.24 4.45
N VAL A 549 -24.32 5.34 5.43
CA VAL A 549 -25.05 5.50 6.70
C VAL A 549 -24.59 6.73 7.49
N ILE A 550 -23.30 7.05 7.46
CA ILE A 550 -22.74 8.24 8.12
C ILE A 550 -23.28 9.52 7.46
N TRP A 551 -23.37 9.53 6.12
CA TRP A 551 -23.98 10.65 5.38
C TRP A 551 -25.42 10.86 5.76
N GLU A 552 -26.21 9.78 5.92
CA GLU A 552 -27.63 9.85 6.28
C GLU A 552 -27.82 10.47 7.67
N VAL A 553 -27.02 10.03 8.64
CA VAL A 553 -27.10 10.57 10.00
C VAL A 553 -26.63 12.03 10.04
N ALA A 554 -25.55 12.38 9.37
CA ALA A 554 -25.04 13.75 9.29
C ALA A 554 -26.03 14.70 8.59
N GLU A 555 -26.73 14.26 7.54
CA GLU A 555 -27.78 15.04 6.87
C GLU A 555 -28.95 15.35 7.81
N GLY A 556 -29.24 14.48 8.79
CA GLY A 556 -30.23 14.73 9.83
C GLY A 556 -29.90 15.92 10.75
N GLY A 557 -28.61 16.18 10.98
CA GLY A 557 -28.15 17.34 11.75
C GLY A 557 -28.18 18.69 11.00
N LEU A 558 -28.58 18.69 9.72
CA LEU A 558 -28.64 19.91 8.90
C LEU A 558 -30.04 20.55 8.88
N THR A 559 -30.76 20.52 9.99
CA THR A 559 -32.19 20.90 10.04
C THR A 559 -32.47 22.21 10.77
N ASP A 560 -31.49 22.76 11.49
CA ASP A 560 -31.65 24.00 12.28
C ASP A 560 -30.44 24.94 12.12
N GLY A 561 -30.64 26.23 12.50
CA GLY A 561 -29.60 27.25 12.45
C GLY A 561 -29.07 27.55 11.04
N GLU A 562 -27.76 27.73 10.91
CA GLU A 562 -27.03 27.91 9.66
C GLU A 562 -26.23 26.62 9.35
N PRO A 563 -26.86 25.56 8.82
CA PRO A 563 -26.18 24.29 8.67
C PRO A 563 -25.22 24.27 7.47
N MET A 564 -24.02 23.65 7.65
CA MET A 564 -22.99 23.55 6.62
C MET A 564 -22.45 22.12 6.49
N MET A 565 -22.23 21.67 5.25
CA MET A 565 -21.59 20.39 4.99
C MET A 565 -20.60 20.47 3.85
N PHE A 566 -19.33 20.22 4.14
CA PHE A 566 -18.23 20.27 3.19
C PHE A 566 -17.57 18.91 3.06
N VAL A 567 -17.42 18.43 1.83
CA VAL A 567 -16.92 17.08 1.58
C VAL A 567 -15.82 17.14 0.51
N PHE A 568 -14.66 16.59 0.84
CA PHE A 568 -13.47 16.64 0.02
C PHE A 568 -12.96 15.23 -0.25
N GLY A 569 -12.43 14.96 -1.45
CA GLY A 569 -11.79 13.68 -1.73
C GLY A 569 -11.42 13.50 -3.18
N ASN A 570 -10.58 12.49 -3.43
CA ASN A 570 -10.39 12.00 -4.78
C ASN A 570 -11.62 11.17 -5.18
N PRO A 571 -12.10 11.29 -6.41
CA PRO A 571 -13.29 10.57 -6.88
C PRO A 571 -12.95 9.11 -7.24
N THR A 572 -12.52 8.32 -6.24
CA THR A 572 -12.01 6.95 -6.44
C THR A 572 -13.10 5.91 -6.70
N ARG A 573 -14.35 6.21 -6.35
CA ARG A 573 -15.49 5.29 -6.52
C ARG A 573 -16.57 5.92 -7.41
N ASN A 574 -17.11 5.16 -8.35
CA ASN A 574 -18.22 5.59 -9.20
C ASN A 574 -19.60 5.39 -8.56
N THR A 575 -19.66 4.93 -7.31
CA THR A 575 -20.87 4.68 -6.51
C THR A 575 -20.77 5.37 -5.15
N GLY A 576 -21.86 5.35 -4.34
CA GLY A 576 -21.92 5.93 -3.01
C GLY A 576 -22.30 7.42 -2.99
N ARG A 577 -22.54 7.95 -1.78
CA ARG A 577 -23.06 9.30 -1.56
C ARG A 577 -22.19 10.41 -2.15
N PHE A 578 -20.84 10.27 -2.08
CA PHE A 578 -19.93 11.27 -2.69
C PHE A 578 -20.14 11.37 -4.21
N ARG A 579 -20.27 10.22 -4.91
CA ARG A 579 -20.61 10.22 -6.35
C ARG A 579 -21.98 10.82 -6.64
N GLU A 580 -22.96 10.57 -5.78
CA GLU A 580 -24.30 11.12 -5.92
C GLU A 580 -24.35 12.64 -5.84
N CYS A 581 -23.45 13.28 -5.08
CA CYS A 581 -23.34 14.75 -5.03
C CYS A 581 -23.11 15.34 -6.43
N PHE A 582 -22.34 14.65 -7.28
CA PHE A 582 -22.04 15.04 -8.65
C PHE A 582 -23.05 14.51 -9.69
N GLY A 583 -24.00 13.68 -9.29
CA GLY A 583 -25.00 13.04 -10.15
C GLY A 583 -26.42 13.40 -9.78
N LYS A 584 -27.17 12.42 -9.25
CA LYS A 584 -28.61 12.57 -8.94
C LYS A 584 -28.93 13.61 -7.88
N ARG A 585 -27.99 14.01 -7.04
CA ARG A 585 -28.15 15.03 -5.98
C ARG A 585 -27.51 16.39 -6.31
N LYS A 586 -27.05 16.60 -7.54
CA LYS A 586 -26.39 17.83 -7.99
C LYS A 586 -27.25 19.10 -7.80
N ASN A 587 -28.57 18.95 -7.73
CA ASN A 587 -29.51 20.06 -7.52
C ASN A 587 -29.47 20.64 -6.07
N VAL A 588 -28.91 19.90 -5.11
CA VAL A 588 -28.83 20.33 -3.68
C VAL A 588 -27.38 20.49 -3.19
N TRP A 589 -26.39 20.19 -4.04
CA TRP A 589 -24.96 20.31 -3.78
C TRP A 589 -24.31 21.29 -4.73
N SER A 590 -23.50 22.20 -4.23
CA SER A 590 -22.49 22.87 -5.04
C SER A 590 -21.34 21.93 -5.27
N THR A 591 -20.93 21.74 -6.52
CA THR A 591 -19.94 20.73 -6.85
C THR A 591 -18.76 21.35 -7.62
N ARG A 592 -17.53 20.96 -7.23
CA ARG A 592 -16.31 21.36 -7.94
C ARG A 592 -15.50 20.13 -8.29
N GLN A 593 -15.06 20.07 -9.53
CA GLN A 593 -14.06 19.11 -10.01
C GLN A 593 -12.79 19.88 -10.30
N ILE A 594 -11.69 19.53 -9.61
CA ILE A 594 -10.44 20.25 -9.70
C ILE A 594 -9.47 19.42 -10.53
N ASP A 595 -9.22 19.89 -11.74
CA ASP A 595 -8.16 19.38 -12.60
C ASP A 595 -6.81 19.87 -12.06
N SER A 596 -5.96 18.94 -11.63
CA SER A 596 -4.65 19.26 -11.08
C SER A 596 -3.77 20.04 -12.05
N ARG A 597 -4.02 19.98 -13.36
CA ARG A 597 -3.31 20.80 -14.36
C ARG A 597 -3.59 22.30 -14.18
N SER A 598 -4.71 22.68 -13.59
CA SER A 598 -5.08 24.07 -13.33
C SER A 598 -4.53 24.62 -12.01
N VAL A 599 -4.04 23.78 -11.11
CA VAL A 599 -3.53 24.14 -9.78
C VAL A 599 -2.10 24.68 -9.89
N PHE A 600 -1.79 25.83 -9.31
CA PHE A 600 -0.51 26.54 -9.47
C PHE A 600 0.70 25.71 -9.08
N ILE A 601 0.62 24.99 -7.96
CA ILE A 601 1.75 24.29 -7.34
C ILE A 601 2.01 22.88 -7.91
N THR A 602 1.18 22.37 -8.84
CA THR A 602 1.30 20.99 -9.35
C THR A 602 2.30 20.89 -10.51
N ASN A 603 2.90 19.71 -10.67
CA ASN A 603 3.83 19.42 -11.76
C ASN A 603 3.10 19.16 -13.09
N LYS A 604 3.11 20.13 -14.01
CA LYS A 604 2.43 20.05 -15.30
C LYS A 604 3.08 19.07 -16.26
N GLU A 605 4.41 18.94 -16.22
CA GLU A 605 5.17 18.04 -17.10
C GLU A 605 4.81 16.59 -16.81
N GLN A 606 4.70 16.22 -15.53
CA GLN A 606 4.29 14.89 -15.10
C GLN A 606 2.87 14.54 -15.56
N MET A 607 1.95 15.49 -15.46
CA MET A 607 0.57 15.25 -15.92
C MET A 607 0.47 15.08 -17.43
N GLU A 608 1.35 15.75 -18.19
CA GLU A 608 1.44 15.56 -19.62
C GLU A 608 2.06 14.20 -20.00
N GLU A 609 3.01 13.69 -19.19
CA GLU A 609 3.53 12.32 -19.32
C GLU A 609 2.42 11.30 -19.07
N TRP A 610 1.62 11.48 -18.01
CA TRP A 610 0.46 10.61 -17.72
C TRP A 610 -0.57 10.62 -18.84
N ARG A 611 -0.81 11.79 -19.44
CA ARG A 611 -1.69 11.87 -20.59
C ARG A 611 -1.18 11.03 -21.76
N LYS A 612 0.14 10.97 -21.98
CA LYS A 612 0.76 10.17 -23.05
C LYS A 612 0.79 8.69 -22.73
N GLU A 613 1.02 8.32 -21.47
CA GLU A 613 1.20 6.93 -21.04
C GLU A 613 -0.14 6.21 -20.86
N TYR A 614 -1.08 6.82 -20.13
CA TYR A 614 -2.36 6.19 -19.77
C TYR A 614 -3.51 6.60 -20.70
N GLY A 615 -3.35 7.70 -21.42
CA GLY A 615 -4.42 8.33 -22.17
C GLY A 615 -5.31 9.22 -21.31
N GLU A 616 -5.79 10.33 -21.89
CA GLU A 616 -6.57 11.35 -21.17
C GLU A 616 -7.95 10.84 -20.70
N ASP A 617 -8.48 9.80 -21.33
CA ASP A 617 -9.78 9.19 -21.01
C ASP A 617 -9.69 7.96 -20.10
N SER A 618 -8.50 7.55 -19.69
CA SER A 618 -8.33 6.46 -18.73
C SER A 618 -8.90 6.83 -17.37
N ASP A 619 -9.41 5.85 -16.64
CA ASP A 619 -9.92 6.07 -15.28
C ASP A 619 -8.81 6.55 -14.34
N PHE A 620 -7.58 6.10 -14.56
CA PHE A 620 -6.41 6.61 -13.89
C PHE A 620 -6.28 8.14 -14.06
N PHE A 621 -6.26 8.63 -15.28
CA PHE A 621 -6.09 10.06 -15.58
C PHE A 621 -7.30 10.89 -15.12
N LYS A 622 -8.52 10.36 -15.27
CA LYS A 622 -9.75 10.98 -14.76
C LYS A 622 -9.68 11.22 -13.26
N VAL A 623 -9.40 10.17 -12.48
CA VAL A 623 -9.38 10.23 -11.01
C VAL A 623 -8.18 11.05 -10.50
N ARG A 624 -6.99 10.80 -11.05
CA ARG A 624 -5.73 11.31 -10.49
C ARG A 624 -5.38 12.72 -10.97
N VAL A 625 -5.84 13.13 -12.16
CA VAL A 625 -5.53 14.43 -12.75
C VAL A 625 -6.78 15.30 -12.87
N LYS A 626 -7.83 14.82 -13.55
CA LYS A 626 -9.00 15.65 -13.82
C LYS A 626 -9.94 15.83 -12.63
N GLY A 627 -9.79 15.04 -11.54
CA GLY A 627 -10.76 15.02 -10.45
C GLY A 627 -12.13 14.51 -10.90
N GLU A 628 -12.17 13.69 -11.96
CA GLU A 628 -13.37 13.06 -12.51
C GLU A 628 -13.55 11.66 -11.94
N PHE A 629 -14.81 11.24 -11.77
CA PHE A 629 -15.12 9.89 -11.32
C PHE A 629 -14.75 8.86 -12.37
N PRO A 630 -14.23 7.68 -11.93
CA PRO A 630 -13.89 6.60 -12.84
C PRO A 630 -15.15 6.07 -13.50
N SER A 631 -14.97 5.51 -14.69
CA SER A 631 -16.05 4.82 -15.38
C SER A 631 -16.42 3.50 -14.71
N GLN A 632 -15.55 3.02 -13.80
CA GLN A 632 -15.61 1.69 -13.15
C GLN A 632 -15.19 1.75 -11.67
N SER A 633 -15.48 0.66 -10.90
CA SER A 633 -15.05 0.52 -9.50
C SER A 633 -13.58 0.03 -9.44
N ASP A 634 -12.75 0.62 -8.59
CA ASP A 634 -11.35 0.21 -8.34
C ASP A 634 -11.22 -1.23 -7.81
N LYS A 635 -12.30 -1.78 -7.24
CA LYS A 635 -12.35 -3.15 -6.73
C LYS A 635 -12.80 -4.19 -7.77
N GLN A 636 -13.08 -3.79 -9.00
CA GLN A 636 -13.51 -4.69 -10.05
C GLN A 636 -12.39 -5.68 -10.40
N PHE A 637 -12.65 -6.98 -10.32
CA PHE A 637 -11.61 -8.00 -10.53
C PHE A 637 -11.12 -8.07 -11.98
N ILE A 638 -12.04 -8.06 -12.96
CA ILE A 638 -11.72 -7.98 -14.39
C ILE A 638 -12.16 -6.63 -14.92
N PRO A 639 -11.23 -5.76 -15.38
CA PRO A 639 -11.57 -4.43 -15.89
C PRO A 639 -12.53 -4.48 -17.08
N SER A 640 -13.58 -3.63 -17.07
CA SER A 640 -14.54 -3.59 -18.19
C SER A 640 -13.89 -3.25 -19.52
N SER A 641 -12.81 -2.46 -19.54
CA SER A 641 -12.04 -2.19 -20.75
C SER A 641 -11.51 -3.49 -21.38
N LEU A 642 -10.95 -4.39 -20.58
CA LEU A 642 -10.44 -5.69 -21.01
C LEU A 642 -11.58 -6.58 -21.55
N VAL A 643 -12.72 -6.61 -20.85
CA VAL A 643 -13.90 -7.40 -21.25
C VAL A 643 -14.48 -6.86 -22.56
N MET A 644 -14.64 -5.54 -22.69
CA MET A 644 -15.13 -4.90 -23.91
C MET A 644 -14.19 -5.08 -25.10
N GLU A 645 -12.89 -5.04 -24.87
CA GLU A 645 -11.89 -5.33 -25.88
C GLU A 645 -11.98 -6.80 -26.35
N ALA A 646 -12.05 -7.74 -25.40
CA ALA A 646 -12.21 -9.16 -25.71
C ALA A 646 -13.50 -9.49 -26.47
N ALA A 647 -14.59 -8.75 -26.19
CA ALA A 647 -15.87 -8.88 -26.91
C ALA A 647 -15.85 -8.29 -28.33
N ARG A 648 -14.92 -7.36 -28.61
CA ARG A 648 -14.75 -6.74 -29.94
C ARG A 648 -13.72 -7.45 -30.81
N ARG A 649 -12.89 -8.33 -30.24
CA ARG A 649 -11.88 -9.06 -30.98
C ARG A 649 -12.55 -10.05 -31.93
N ASP A 650 -12.04 -10.16 -33.14
CA ASP A 650 -12.43 -11.22 -34.08
C ASP A 650 -12.05 -12.59 -33.50
N MET A 651 -12.93 -13.57 -33.69
CA MET A 651 -12.64 -14.93 -33.24
C MET A 651 -11.43 -15.44 -34.02
N PRO A 652 -10.32 -15.82 -33.32
CA PRO A 652 -9.12 -16.25 -34.04
C PRO A 652 -9.36 -17.56 -34.78
N HIS A 653 -8.67 -17.77 -35.91
CA HIS A 653 -8.53 -19.06 -36.53
C HIS A 653 -7.81 -20.00 -35.56
N ASN A 654 -8.58 -20.92 -34.99
CA ASN A 654 -8.21 -21.64 -33.78
C ASN A 654 -7.66 -23.01 -34.17
N GLY A 655 -6.33 -23.19 -34.07
CA GLY A 655 -5.68 -24.48 -34.15
C GLY A 655 -5.83 -25.34 -32.88
N ALA A 656 -6.78 -25.01 -32.00
CA ALA A 656 -6.98 -25.76 -30.76
C ALA A 656 -7.49 -27.16 -31.02
N THR A 657 -6.90 -28.13 -30.33
CA THR A 657 -7.17 -29.56 -30.48
C THR A 657 -8.09 -30.13 -29.39
N CYS A 658 -8.62 -29.29 -28.53
CA CYS A 658 -9.58 -29.68 -27.50
C CYS A 658 -10.68 -28.63 -27.30
N ALA A 659 -11.78 -29.04 -26.70
CA ALA A 659 -12.89 -28.19 -26.25
C ALA A 659 -13.14 -28.43 -24.75
N ILE A 660 -13.35 -27.35 -24.00
CA ILE A 660 -13.60 -27.42 -22.55
C ILE A 660 -14.97 -26.82 -22.29
N ILE A 661 -15.86 -27.63 -21.72
CA ILE A 661 -17.25 -27.27 -21.39
C ILE A 661 -17.34 -27.00 -19.91
N GLY A 662 -17.63 -25.77 -19.51
CA GLY A 662 -17.95 -25.39 -18.13
C GLY A 662 -19.46 -25.39 -17.94
N VAL A 663 -19.93 -25.96 -16.84
CA VAL A 663 -21.35 -26.05 -16.49
C VAL A 663 -21.56 -25.50 -15.07
N ASP A 664 -22.17 -24.34 -14.98
CA ASP A 664 -22.66 -23.78 -13.69
C ASP A 664 -24.10 -24.27 -13.47
N VAL A 665 -24.35 -24.87 -12.31
CA VAL A 665 -25.61 -25.60 -12.03
C VAL A 665 -26.47 -24.84 -11.04
N ALA A 666 -27.58 -24.29 -11.50
CA ALA A 666 -28.63 -23.74 -10.64
C ALA A 666 -29.82 -24.69 -10.50
N ARG A 667 -30.49 -24.69 -9.34
CA ARG A 667 -31.71 -25.44 -9.09
C ARG A 667 -32.77 -24.47 -8.61
N PHE A 668 -34.02 -24.57 -9.09
CA PHE A 668 -35.20 -23.82 -8.69
C PHE A 668 -34.94 -22.50 -7.92
N GLY A 669 -34.85 -21.38 -8.63
CA GLY A 669 -34.58 -20.06 -8.09
C GLY A 669 -34.40 -19.04 -9.22
N ASP A 670 -33.87 -17.87 -8.88
CA ASP A 670 -33.64 -16.79 -9.82
C ASP A 670 -32.35 -16.97 -10.65
N ASP A 671 -31.44 -17.87 -10.22
CA ASP A 671 -30.16 -18.13 -10.89
C ASP A 671 -30.32 -19.06 -12.11
N ASP A 672 -29.51 -18.87 -13.15
CA ASP A 672 -29.55 -19.65 -14.40
C ASP A 672 -28.55 -20.82 -14.38
N SER A 673 -28.94 -21.98 -14.93
CA SER A 673 -27.94 -22.99 -15.29
C SER A 673 -27.30 -22.65 -16.63
N VAL A 674 -25.97 -22.55 -16.67
CA VAL A 674 -25.22 -22.05 -17.84
C VAL A 674 -24.24 -23.09 -18.34
N ILE A 675 -24.21 -23.30 -19.67
CA ILE A 675 -23.18 -24.08 -20.36
C ILE A 675 -22.35 -23.12 -21.20
N TYR A 676 -21.06 -23.03 -20.89
CA TYR A 676 -20.06 -22.29 -21.66
C TYR A 676 -19.01 -23.24 -22.23
N THR A 677 -18.67 -23.09 -23.51
CA THR A 677 -17.62 -23.88 -24.14
C THR A 677 -16.50 -23.00 -24.67
N ARG A 678 -15.30 -23.25 -24.16
CA ARG A 678 -14.07 -22.59 -24.60
C ARG A 678 -13.27 -23.51 -25.53
N ILE A 679 -12.77 -22.96 -26.62
CA ILE A 679 -11.93 -23.65 -27.62
C ILE A 679 -10.69 -22.77 -27.84
N GLY A 680 -9.59 -23.05 -27.16
CA GLY A 680 -8.38 -22.21 -27.19
C GLY A 680 -8.69 -20.77 -26.81
N ARG A 681 -8.45 -19.82 -27.71
CA ARG A 681 -8.80 -18.39 -27.52
C ARG A 681 -10.21 -18.02 -27.97
N GLY A 682 -11.02 -18.99 -28.43
CA GLY A 682 -12.38 -18.81 -28.92
C GLY A 682 -13.44 -19.46 -28.03
N TRP A 683 -14.69 -19.39 -28.49
CA TRP A 683 -15.86 -19.83 -27.74
C TRP A 683 -16.94 -20.42 -28.70
N LEU A 684 -17.91 -21.14 -28.10
CA LEU A 684 -19.18 -21.51 -28.74
C LEU A 684 -20.34 -20.75 -28.09
N PRO A 685 -21.51 -20.59 -28.80
CA PRO A 685 -22.67 -19.89 -28.26
C PRO A 685 -23.06 -20.37 -26.86
N ILE A 686 -23.21 -19.40 -25.93
CA ILE A 686 -23.60 -19.66 -24.54
C ILE A 686 -25.01 -20.23 -24.50
N LYS A 687 -25.21 -21.24 -23.67
CA LYS A 687 -26.55 -21.82 -23.43
C LYS A 687 -26.98 -21.56 -21.99
N ARG A 688 -28.06 -20.83 -21.82
CA ARG A 688 -28.67 -20.52 -20.51
C ARG A 688 -30.01 -21.20 -20.36
N PHE A 689 -30.29 -21.73 -19.20
CA PHE A 689 -31.51 -22.47 -18.90
C PHE A 689 -32.04 -22.10 -17.52
N LYS A 690 -33.33 -21.80 -17.43
CA LYS A 690 -34.01 -21.45 -16.19
C LYS A 690 -34.92 -22.57 -15.74
N GLY A 691 -34.90 -22.92 -14.44
CA GLY A 691 -35.88 -23.85 -13.85
C GLY A 691 -35.78 -25.31 -14.28
N LEU A 692 -34.63 -25.77 -14.79
CA LEU A 692 -34.43 -27.16 -15.17
C LEU A 692 -34.25 -28.08 -13.94
N SER A 693 -34.81 -29.29 -14.02
CA SER A 693 -34.38 -30.37 -13.13
C SER A 693 -32.94 -30.82 -13.47
N THR A 694 -32.27 -31.46 -12.51
CA THR A 694 -30.93 -32.05 -12.72
C THR A 694 -30.87 -32.99 -13.91
N THR A 695 -31.87 -33.84 -14.07
CA THR A 695 -31.95 -34.79 -15.21
C THR A 695 -32.11 -34.08 -16.56
N GLN A 696 -32.93 -32.99 -16.57
CA GLN A 696 -33.10 -32.18 -17.79
C GLN A 696 -31.80 -31.48 -18.18
N LEU A 697 -31.07 -30.92 -17.18
CA LEU A 697 -29.76 -30.30 -17.41
C LEU A 697 -28.76 -31.31 -17.97
N VAL A 698 -28.66 -32.52 -17.39
CA VAL A 698 -27.82 -33.60 -17.89
C VAL A 698 -28.11 -33.89 -19.35
N ALA A 699 -29.39 -33.99 -19.74
CA ALA A 699 -29.76 -34.23 -21.15
C ALA A 699 -29.31 -33.09 -22.07
N LYS A 700 -29.33 -31.82 -21.59
CA LYS A 700 -28.82 -30.67 -22.34
C LYS A 700 -27.30 -30.70 -22.48
N VAL A 701 -26.56 -31.08 -21.40
CA VAL A 701 -25.10 -31.20 -21.43
C VAL A 701 -24.69 -32.33 -22.40
N LYS A 702 -25.32 -33.49 -22.37
CA LYS A 702 -25.05 -34.58 -23.30
C LYS A 702 -25.26 -34.13 -24.75
N ARG A 703 -26.40 -33.53 -25.05
CA ARG A 703 -26.66 -33.00 -26.40
C ARG A 703 -25.58 -31.98 -26.82
N HIS A 704 -25.18 -31.09 -25.92
CA HIS A 704 -24.15 -30.12 -26.24
C HIS A 704 -22.77 -30.77 -26.48
N PHE A 705 -22.43 -31.78 -25.69
CA PHE A 705 -21.23 -32.61 -25.93
C PHE A 705 -21.20 -33.23 -27.33
N ASP A 706 -22.34 -33.78 -27.77
CA ASP A 706 -22.46 -34.38 -29.09
C ASP A 706 -22.38 -33.33 -30.20
N GLU A 707 -22.92 -32.11 -29.99
CA GLU A 707 -22.76 -30.96 -30.90
C GLU A 707 -21.26 -30.57 -31.03
N VAL A 708 -20.54 -30.48 -29.89
CA VAL A 708 -19.10 -30.19 -29.87
C VAL A 708 -18.31 -31.28 -30.59
N ARG A 709 -18.67 -32.55 -30.39
CA ARG A 709 -18.05 -33.66 -31.05
C ARG A 709 -18.25 -33.62 -32.58
N ALA A 710 -19.44 -33.19 -33.04
CA ALA A 710 -19.74 -33.00 -34.45
C ALA A 710 -18.88 -31.92 -35.14
N LEU A 711 -18.25 -31.01 -34.36
CA LEU A 711 -17.27 -30.05 -34.88
C LEU A 711 -15.89 -30.65 -35.16
N GLY A 712 -15.70 -31.93 -34.91
CA GLY A 712 -14.47 -32.68 -35.21
C GLY A 712 -13.54 -32.91 -34.02
N PHE A 713 -13.92 -32.54 -32.81
CA PHE A 713 -13.11 -32.82 -31.62
C PHE A 713 -13.22 -34.29 -31.22
N PRO A 714 -12.08 -35.02 -30.99
CA PRO A 714 -12.08 -36.37 -30.46
C PRO A 714 -12.71 -36.43 -29.07
N ARG A 715 -13.39 -37.52 -28.73
CA ARG A 715 -14.10 -37.69 -27.46
C ARG A 715 -13.21 -37.43 -26.22
N ASP A 716 -11.97 -37.90 -26.27
CA ASP A 716 -10.93 -37.79 -25.26
C ASP A 716 -10.31 -36.36 -25.16
N ARG A 717 -10.68 -35.51 -26.13
CA ARG A 717 -10.26 -34.10 -26.18
C ARG A 717 -11.41 -33.10 -25.88
N ILE A 718 -12.56 -33.61 -25.44
CA ILE A 718 -13.67 -32.79 -24.94
C ILE A 718 -13.80 -33.02 -23.43
N TYR A 719 -13.63 -31.98 -22.64
CA TYR A 719 -13.67 -31.99 -21.17
C TYR A 719 -14.93 -31.30 -20.66
N ILE A 720 -15.59 -31.90 -19.65
CA ILE A 720 -16.76 -31.32 -19.00
C ILE A 720 -16.41 -31.03 -17.55
N ASN A 721 -16.40 -29.78 -17.15
CA ASN A 721 -16.20 -29.30 -15.78
C ASN A 721 -17.53 -28.81 -15.24
N VAL A 722 -18.02 -29.40 -14.16
CA VAL A 722 -19.31 -29.07 -13.53
C VAL A 722 -19.05 -28.49 -12.15
N ASP A 723 -19.70 -27.38 -11.80
CA ASP A 723 -19.70 -26.91 -10.39
C ASP A 723 -20.34 -27.97 -9.51
N GLU A 724 -19.57 -28.59 -8.63
CA GLU A 724 -20.03 -29.63 -7.68
C GLU A 724 -20.65 -29.02 -6.42
N GLY A 725 -20.59 -27.70 -6.25
CA GLY A 725 -21.17 -26.98 -5.12
C GLY A 725 -22.69 -27.16 -5.04
N GLY A 726 -23.21 -27.53 -3.88
CA GLY A 726 -24.64 -27.67 -3.66
C GLY A 726 -25.32 -28.77 -4.47
N VAL A 727 -26.01 -28.41 -5.57
CA VAL A 727 -26.81 -29.34 -6.38
C VAL A 727 -26.09 -29.99 -7.56
N GLY A 728 -24.87 -29.55 -7.87
CA GLY A 728 -24.13 -30.02 -9.07
C GLY A 728 -23.57 -31.43 -8.95
N GLY A 729 -23.50 -31.99 -7.75
CA GLY A 729 -23.07 -33.42 -7.55
C GLY A 729 -23.95 -34.41 -8.31
N GLY A 730 -25.27 -34.23 -8.30
CA GLY A 730 -26.20 -35.10 -9.02
C GLY A 730 -25.97 -35.15 -10.54
N PRO A 731 -25.92 -34.01 -11.25
CA PRO A 731 -25.58 -33.97 -12.67
C PRO A 731 -24.22 -34.58 -12.99
N LYS A 732 -23.20 -34.33 -12.16
CA LYS A 732 -21.86 -34.89 -12.32
C LYS A 732 -21.90 -36.44 -12.26
N ASP A 733 -22.51 -36.98 -11.21
CA ASP A 733 -22.58 -38.45 -11.03
C ASP A 733 -23.32 -39.09 -12.18
N GLN A 734 -24.48 -38.55 -12.58
CA GLN A 734 -25.25 -39.09 -13.70
C GLN A 734 -24.46 -39.05 -15.03
N LEU A 735 -23.75 -37.93 -15.31
CA LEU A 735 -22.89 -37.85 -16.51
C LEU A 735 -21.74 -38.88 -16.50
N ARG A 736 -21.17 -39.11 -15.29
CA ARG A 736 -20.10 -40.12 -15.12
C ARG A 736 -20.64 -41.51 -15.34
N ASP A 737 -21.79 -41.85 -14.76
CA ASP A 737 -22.42 -43.18 -14.91
C ASP A 737 -22.79 -43.46 -16.38
N ASP A 738 -23.16 -42.41 -17.11
CA ASP A 738 -23.43 -42.48 -18.56
C ASP A 738 -22.15 -42.49 -19.43
N GLY A 739 -20.96 -42.48 -18.79
CA GLY A 739 -19.66 -42.62 -19.43
C GLY A 739 -19.11 -41.33 -20.08
N TYR A 740 -19.61 -40.14 -19.70
CA TYR A 740 -19.08 -38.86 -20.20
C TYR A 740 -17.84 -38.41 -19.42
N PRO A 741 -16.86 -37.72 -20.04
CA PRO A 741 -15.62 -37.27 -19.38
C PRO A 741 -15.90 -36.03 -18.53
N VAL A 742 -16.56 -36.23 -17.40
CA VAL A 742 -16.99 -35.16 -16.47
C VAL A 742 -16.11 -35.10 -15.23
N ARG A 743 -15.83 -33.89 -14.78
CA ARG A 743 -15.14 -33.56 -13.52
C ARG A 743 -15.99 -32.64 -12.68
N GLY A 744 -16.08 -32.93 -11.39
CA GLY A 744 -16.68 -32.06 -10.41
C GLY A 744 -15.65 -31.03 -9.90
N ILE A 745 -16.01 -29.78 -9.88
CA ILE A 745 -15.17 -28.69 -9.42
C ILE A 745 -15.81 -28.09 -8.17
N GLN A 746 -15.07 -28.04 -7.07
CA GLN A 746 -15.51 -27.37 -5.86
C GLN A 746 -14.88 -25.97 -5.77
N PHE A 747 -15.65 -24.94 -5.95
CA PHE A 747 -15.20 -23.54 -5.87
C PHE A 747 -14.52 -23.21 -4.54
N GLY A 748 -14.94 -23.83 -3.46
CA GLY A 748 -14.38 -23.68 -2.12
C GLY A 748 -13.10 -24.47 -1.84
N ALA A 749 -12.64 -25.30 -2.77
CA ALA A 749 -11.37 -26.06 -2.63
C ALA A 749 -10.17 -25.11 -2.51
N GLY A 750 -9.05 -25.63 -1.99
CA GLY A 750 -7.79 -24.89 -1.96
C GLY A 750 -7.30 -24.56 -3.37
N ALA A 751 -6.70 -23.41 -3.55
CA ALA A 751 -6.06 -23.01 -4.78
C ALA A 751 -4.79 -23.87 -5.05
N ASP A 752 -4.43 -24.06 -6.31
CA ASP A 752 -3.13 -24.65 -6.70
C ASP A 752 -1.98 -23.69 -6.35
N ASP A 753 -2.24 -22.36 -6.45
CA ASP A 753 -1.36 -21.31 -5.95
C ASP A 753 -1.97 -20.61 -4.72
N PRO A 754 -1.79 -21.18 -3.52
CA PRO A 754 -2.34 -20.65 -2.29
C PRO A 754 -1.62 -19.39 -1.78
N LYS A 755 -0.53 -18.97 -2.41
CA LYS A 755 0.14 -17.69 -2.09
C LYS A 755 -0.62 -16.51 -2.71
N THR A 756 -1.12 -16.68 -3.93
CA THR A 756 -1.79 -15.63 -4.70
C THR A 756 -3.31 -15.65 -4.53
N TYR A 757 -3.92 -16.83 -4.39
CA TYR A 757 -5.37 -16.98 -4.39
C TYR A 757 -5.89 -17.67 -3.13
N ALA A 758 -6.98 -17.18 -2.58
CA ALA A 758 -7.57 -17.73 -1.35
C ALA A 758 -8.18 -19.12 -1.56
N ARG A 759 -8.78 -19.38 -2.72
CA ARG A 759 -9.45 -20.63 -3.09
C ARG A 759 -9.35 -20.88 -4.58
N LEU A 760 -9.79 -22.05 -5.02
CA LEU A 760 -9.81 -22.45 -6.42
C LEU A 760 -10.67 -21.54 -7.30
N ARG A 761 -11.79 -20.98 -6.76
CA ARG A 761 -12.63 -20.05 -7.52
C ARG A 761 -11.84 -18.83 -7.95
N GLU A 762 -11.13 -18.20 -7.03
CA GLU A 762 -10.31 -17.01 -7.28
C GLU A 762 -9.20 -17.31 -8.30
N GLU A 763 -8.60 -18.49 -8.22
CA GLU A 763 -7.56 -18.90 -9.16
C GLU A 763 -8.11 -19.14 -10.58
N MET A 764 -9.27 -19.79 -10.71
CA MET A 764 -9.93 -19.95 -12.02
C MET A 764 -10.25 -18.58 -12.65
N TRP A 765 -10.76 -17.64 -11.87
CA TRP A 765 -11.02 -16.28 -12.31
C TRP A 765 -9.73 -15.53 -12.68
N GLY A 766 -8.65 -15.73 -11.93
CA GLY A 766 -7.32 -15.18 -12.24
C GLY A 766 -6.77 -15.72 -13.57
N ARG A 767 -6.85 -17.03 -13.78
CA ARG A 767 -6.46 -17.67 -15.04
C ARG A 767 -7.31 -17.17 -16.23
N MET A 768 -8.61 -16.99 -16.03
CA MET A 768 -9.53 -16.40 -17.01
C MET A 768 -9.14 -14.96 -17.36
N LYS A 769 -8.82 -14.13 -16.37
CA LYS A 769 -8.32 -12.76 -16.56
C LYS A 769 -7.04 -12.73 -17.40
N LEU A 770 -6.07 -13.58 -17.06
CA LEU A 770 -4.82 -13.72 -17.84
C LEU A 770 -5.09 -14.18 -19.28
N TRP A 771 -6.01 -15.10 -19.47
CA TRP A 771 -6.41 -15.55 -20.81
C TRP A 771 -7.05 -14.43 -21.65
N LEU A 772 -7.89 -13.57 -21.03
CA LEU A 772 -8.43 -12.38 -21.69
C LEU A 772 -7.31 -11.40 -22.09
N MET A 773 -6.32 -11.20 -21.21
CA MET A 773 -5.14 -10.35 -21.50
C MET A 773 -4.27 -10.94 -22.63
N ASP A 774 -4.17 -12.27 -22.71
CA ASP A 774 -3.40 -12.98 -23.74
C ASP A 774 -4.17 -13.14 -25.08
N GLY A 775 -5.21 -12.34 -25.33
CA GLY A 775 -5.95 -12.32 -26.58
C GLY A 775 -7.13 -13.29 -26.67
N GLY A 776 -7.62 -13.78 -25.54
CA GLY A 776 -8.88 -14.50 -25.44
C GLY A 776 -10.05 -13.67 -25.94
N THR A 777 -11.03 -14.32 -26.62
CA THR A 777 -12.21 -13.66 -27.15
C THR A 777 -13.47 -14.17 -26.46
N ILE A 778 -14.45 -13.31 -26.30
CA ILE A 778 -15.78 -13.66 -25.77
C ILE A 778 -16.88 -13.16 -26.70
N PRO A 779 -18.09 -13.75 -26.64
CA PRO A 779 -19.21 -13.21 -27.40
C PRO A 779 -19.56 -11.79 -26.93
N ASN A 780 -20.02 -10.95 -27.85
CA ASN A 780 -20.60 -9.64 -27.49
C ASN A 780 -22.02 -9.85 -26.91
N ASP A 781 -22.05 -10.41 -25.71
CA ASP A 781 -23.26 -10.77 -24.95
C ASP A 781 -23.28 -9.92 -23.67
N GLN A 782 -24.28 -9.05 -23.53
CA GLN A 782 -24.35 -8.11 -22.42
C GLN A 782 -24.41 -8.83 -21.07
N GLY A 783 -25.13 -9.94 -20.97
CA GLY A 783 -25.21 -10.71 -19.72
C GLY A 783 -23.86 -11.27 -19.28
N LEU A 784 -23.06 -11.78 -20.22
CA LEU A 784 -21.68 -12.24 -19.89
C LEU A 784 -20.77 -11.06 -19.56
N ILE A 785 -20.89 -9.95 -20.26
CA ILE A 785 -20.11 -8.72 -19.98
C ILE A 785 -20.40 -8.22 -18.57
N ASP A 786 -21.67 -8.16 -18.19
CA ASP A 786 -22.10 -7.74 -16.85
C ASP A 786 -21.61 -8.72 -15.79
N ASP A 787 -21.71 -10.04 -16.03
CA ASP A 787 -21.22 -11.09 -15.12
C ASP A 787 -19.71 -11.03 -14.90
N LEU A 788 -18.92 -10.77 -15.95
CA LEU A 788 -17.46 -10.67 -15.87
C LEU A 788 -16.99 -9.41 -15.14
N THR A 789 -17.77 -8.33 -15.22
CA THR A 789 -17.40 -7.02 -14.67
C THR A 789 -18.00 -6.76 -13.30
N ALA A 790 -18.99 -7.54 -12.85
CA ALA A 790 -19.68 -7.32 -11.59
C ALA A 790 -18.88 -7.69 -10.32
N PRO A 791 -18.10 -8.80 -10.27
CA PRO A 791 -17.43 -9.21 -9.03
C PRO A 791 -16.30 -8.26 -8.64
N GLU A 792 -16.30 -7.88 -7.37
CA GLU A 792 -15.21 -7.15 -6.73
C GLU A 792 -14.26 -8.12 -6.03
N TYR A 793 -13.06 -7.64 -5.66
CA TYR A 793 -12.10 -8.43 -4.92
C TYR A 793 -11.52 -7.65 -3.75
N ASP A 794 -11.07 -8.37 -2.74
CA ASP A 794 -10.28 -7.86 -1.63
C ASP A 794 -8.97 -8.66 -1.54
N ILE A 795 -7.94 -8.03 -1.00
CA ILE A 795 -6.68 -8.70 -0.67
C ILE A 795 -6.71 -9.03 0.82
N LEU A 796 -6.61 -10.31 1.16
CA LEU A 796 -6.56 -10.76 2.54
C LEU A 796 -5.23 -10.34 3.21
N PRO A 797 -5.17 -10.31 4.56
CA PRO A 797 -3.94 -9.97 5.29
C PRO A 797 -2.71 -10.82 4.91
N GLY A 798 -2.93 -12.02 4.32
CA GLY A 798 -1.88 -12.89 3.79
C GLY A 798 -1.46 -12.60 2.33
N GLY A 799 -1.92 -11.50 1.73
CA GLY A 799 -1.62 -11.15 0.33
C GLY A 799 -2.47 -11.88 -0.71
N GLN A 800 -3.37 -12.78 -0.28
CA GLN A 800 -4.19 -13.60 -1.17
C GLN A 800 -5.37 -12.81 -1.73
N ILE A 801 -5.64 -12.97 -3.02
CA ILE A 801 -6.83 -12.44 -3.68
C ILE A 801 -8.06 -13.25 -3.26
N LYS A 802 -9.09 -12.56 -2.80
CA LYS A 802 -10.40 -13.13 -2.48
C LYS A 802 -11.48 -12.40 -3.27
N LEU A 803 -12.22 -13.11 -4.11
CA LEU A 803 -13.38 -12.56 -4.81
C LEU A 803 -14.57 -12.37 -3.87
N GLU A 804 -15.38 -11.37 -4.18
CA GLU A 804 -16.67 -11.14 -3.54
C GLU A 804 -17.53 -12.40 -3.62
N SER A 805 -18.20 -12.74 -2.53
CA SER A 805 -19.10 -13.90 -2.51
C SER A 805 -20.40 -13.61 -3.26
N LYS A 806 -21.03 -14.65 -3.87
CA LYS A 806 -22.37 -14.50 -4.49
C LYS A 806 -23.39 -13.90 -3.51
N LYS A 807 -23.24 -14.16 -2.19
CA LYS A 807 -24.11 -13.59 -1.14
C LYS A 807 -23.90 -12.09 -0.96
N ASP A 808 -22.67 -11.63 -1.02
CA ASP A 808 -22.34 -10.21 -0.85
C ASP A 808 -22.68 -9.42 -2.11
N MET A 809 -22.50 -10.01 -3.30
CA MET A 809 -23.00 -9.45 -4.56
C MET A 809 -24.53 -9.21 -4.51
N LYS A 810 -25.29 -10.21 -4.02
CA LYS A 810 -26.75 -10.08 -3.85
C LYS A 810 -27.15 -8.98 -2.84
N LYS A 811 -26.40 -8.78 -1.75
CA LYS A 811 -26.61 -7.64 -0.83
C LYS A 811 -26.38 -6.29 -1.52
N ARG A 812 -25.43 -6.23 -2.45
CA ARG A 812 -25.12 -5.04 -3.26
C ARG A 812 -26.12 -4.83 -4.42
N GLY A 813 -27.14 -5.68 -4.52
CA GLY A 813 -28.16 -5.62 -5.58
C GLY A 813 -27.70 -6.16 -6.94
N MET A 814 -26.58 -6.90 -6.98
CA MET A 814 -26.06 -7.51 -8.19
C MET A 814 -26.50 -8.97 -8.32
N PRO A 815 -26.84 -9.45 -9.53
CA PRO A 815 -27.15 -10.86 -9.76
C PRO A 815 -25.92 -11.76 -9.57
N SER A 816 -26.16 -13.07 -9.51
CA SER A 816 -25.10 -14.08 -9.53
C SER A 816 -24.39 -14.09 -10.89
N PRO A 817 -23.03 -14.19 -10.96
CA PRO A 817 -22.28 -14.12 -12.22
C PRO A 817 -22.21 -15.52 -12.90
N ASP A 818 -23.37 -16.13 -13.15
CA ASP A 818 -23.48 -17.55 -13.54
C ASP A 818 -22.81 -17.82 -14.90
N SER A 819 -22.91 -16.90 -15.88
CA SER A 819 -22.25 -17.07 -17.17
C SER A 819 -20.73 -16.95 -17.08
N ALA A 820 -20.23 -16.06 -16.21
CA ALA A 820 -18.80 -15.91 -15.96
C ALA A 820 -18.24 -17.07 -15.13
N ASP A 821 -18.99 -17.58 -14.14
CA ASP A 821 -18.60 -18.76 -13.37
C ASP A 821 -18.53 -20.01 -14.27
N ALA A 822 -19.48 -20.17 -15.24
CA ALA A 822 -19.40 -21.22 -16.25
C ALA A 822 -18.16 -21.10 -17.15
N LEU A 823 -17.76 -19.87 -17.54
CA LEU A 823 -16.50 -19.64 -18.26
C LEU A 823 -15.30 -19.94 -17.37
N ALA A 824 -15.30 -19.51 -16.12
CA ALA A 824 -14.21 -19.75 -15.17
C ALA A 824 -13.96 -21.24 -14.94
N LEU A 825 -15.00 -22.08 -14.89
CA LEU A 825 -14.87 -23.54 -14.80
C LEU A 825 -14.03 -24.14 -15.94
N THR A 826 -13.93 -23.51 -17.09
CA THR A 826 -13.07 -23.97 -18.19
C THR A 826 -11.57 -23.82 -17.91
N PHE A 827 -11.21 -23.11 -16.82
CA PHE A 827 -9.83 -22.88 -16.35
C PHE A 827 -9.48 -23.67 -15.09
N ALA A 828 -10.35 -24.58 -14.64
CA ALA A 828 -10.12 -25.38 -13.43
C ALA A 828 -8.85 -26.24 -13.49
N TYR A 829 -8.43 -26.63 -14.67
CA TYR A 829 -7.21 -27.42 -14.89
C TYR A 829 -6.36 -26.84 -16.02
N LYS A 830 -5.04 -27.01 -15.92
CA LYS A 830 -4.11 -26.72 -17.02
C LYS A 830 -4.24 -27.83 -18.06
N ILE A 831 -4.81 -27.54 -19.22
CA ILE A 831 -5.00 -28.47 -20.35
C ILE A 831 -4.15 -27.97 -21.51
N GLU A 832 -3.40 -28.89 -22.14
CA GLU A 832 -2.62 -28.60 -23.34
C GLU A 832 -3.56 -28.46 -24.55
N GLU A 833 -3.88 -27.23 -24.95
CA GLU A 833 -4.92 -26.92 -25.93
C GLU A 833 -4.42 -26.97 -27.37
N TYR A 834 -3.10 -26.87 -27.57
CA TYR A 834 -2.45 -26.84 -28.88
C TYR A 834 -1.42 -27.96 -28.95
N ILE A 835 -1.81 -29.11 -29.53
CA ILE A 835 -0.91 -30.23 -29.81
C ILE A 835 -0.75 -30.34 -31.33
N PRO A 836 0.48 -30.43 -31.86
CA PRO A 836 0.68 -30.65 -33.30
C PRO A 836 -0.07 -31.91 -33.75
N LEU A 837 -0.76 -31.84 -34.90
CA LEU A 837 -1.55 -32.97 -35.45
C LEU A 837 -0.73 -34.23 -35.56
N ALA A 838 0.55 -34.14 -35.96
CA ALA A 838 1.46 -35.28 -36.04
C ALA A 838 1.72 -35.94 -34.67
N GLU A 839 1.76 -35.17 -33.58
CA GLU A 839 1.93 -35.68 -32.22
C GLU A 839 0.63 -36.34 -31.71
N LEU A 840 -0.52 -35.76 -32.07
CA LEU A 840 -1.83 -36.32 -31.75
C LEU A 840 -2.03 -37.68 -32.42
N GLU A 841 -1.66 -37.80 -33.71
CA GLU A 841 -1.69 -39.10 -34.44
C GLU A 841 -0.71 -40.10 -33.85
N TYR A 842 0.47 -39.67 -33.43
CA TYR A 842 1.45 -40.55 -32.76
C TYR A 842 0.94 -41.02 -31.39
N ARG A 843 0.35 -40.20 -30.58
CA ARG A 843 -0.27 -40.58 -29.31
C ARG A 843 -1.43 -41.56 -29.50
N ASN A 844 -2.31 -41.31 -30.51
CA ASN A 844 -3.43 -42.19 -30.84
C ASN A 844 -2.97 -43.60 -31.37
N ARG A 845 -1.88 -43.69 -32.13
CA ARG A 845 -1.28 -44.94 -32.55
C ARG A 845 -0.66 -45.76 -31.41
N ARG A 846 -0.13 -45.07 -30.37
CA ARG A 846 0.43 -45.70 -29.17
C ARG A 846 -0.62 -46.15 -28.16
N SER A 847 -1.80 -45.55 -28.15
CA SER A 847 -2.88 -45.81 -27.18
C SER A 847 -3.77 -47.02 -27.54
N GLY A 848 -3.40 -47.81 -28.50
CA GLY A 848 -4.13 -49.06 -28.88
C GLY A 848 -4.21 -50.14 -27.79
N ARG A 849 -3.96 -49.80 -26.50
CA ARG A 849 -4.27 -50.63 -25.33
C ARG A 849 -5.58 -50.20 -24.68
N ARG A 850 -6.42 -51.15 -24.35
CA ARG A 850 -7.80 -51.00 -23.85
C ARG A 850 -8.01 -50.33 -22.48
N ASP A 851 -6.95 -49.87 -21.82
CA ASP A 851 -7.01 -49.19 -20.49
C ASP A 851 -6.43 -47.78 -20.56
N TYR A 852 -6.99 -46.95 -21.42
CA TYR A 852 -6.62 -45.53 -21.48
C TYR A 852 -7.45 -44.72 -20.47
N ASP A 853 -6.80 -44.29 -19.37
CA ASP A 853 -7.32 -43.26 -18.49
C ASP A 853 -7.10 -41.88 -19.17
N PRO A 854 -8.17 -41.25 -19.70
CA PRO A 854 -8.02 -39.93 -20.35
C PRO A 854 -7.49 -38.84 -19.39
N PHE A 855 -7.34 -39.17 -18.12
CA PHE A 855 -6.86 -38.29 -17.07
C PHE A 855 -5.48 -38.65 -16.48
N ALA A 856 -4.82 -39.68 -16.99
CA ALA A 856 -3.51 -40.13 -16.50
C ALA A 856 -2.40 -39.09 -16.67
N CYS A 857 -2.55 -38.13 -17.59
CA CYS A 857 -1.61 -37.04 -17.79
C CYS A 857 -1.82 -35.87 -16.83
N LEU A 858 -2.75 -36.00 -15.88
CA LEU A 858 -3.19 -34.96 -14.95
C LEU A 858 -2.98 -35.35 -13.47
N LYS A 859 -2.24 -36.45 -13.21
CA LYS A 859 -1.78 -36.85 -11.87
C LYS A 859 -0.39 -36.30 -11.59
#